data_95ef4aac1a1806de0c70af51b4caffbb
#
_entry.id   95ef4aac1a1806de0c70af51b4caffbb
#
_cell.length_a   1.000
_cell.length_b   1.000
_cell.length_c   1.000
_cell.angle_alpha   90.00
_cell.angle_beta   90.00
_cell.angle_gamma   90.00
#
_symmetry.space_group_name_H-M   'P 1'
#
loop_
_entity.id
_entity.type
_entity.pdbx_description
1 polymer ?
#
loop_
_entity_poly.entity_id
_entity_poly.type
_entity_poly.pdbx_seq_one_letter_code
_entity_poly.pdbx_strand_id
1 'polypeptide(L)'
;MKLTAQNSITATDASVEADSLTMTAETGSVEATGFTATVTGQASVVAGDSVMLDNAELTAGSLTATATTGVLSVKDAEITTKTGGVTLTAEAADIDASCVNLTAVGAATLTAGQDLKLAPSGDAVASVTAKSLSATAGGALDASRLQVAVKEASAFRSNGLLTLTDANVSGGSLRAEGDAGVEGSRITVDVTGNGYNEGDRGDYEGVVTFKSSKGPVTLTGADVKADKGDFFARSEGDLNVETAGFKIQDGGLGFKSTGGNLTLAGATGLKGNFLEMEAHGSIGMEDMELSVEEILRISAGGDINSRNLQLEITEDENGVGGKAYFEATTGTVHLEGSTITAKTSDGFIGDMTVIAGKDARLDDVFTPEKNVKAESMSIRAGDAVNFGEGTVALETKKDLTVEANHLTGDRIAAESVFAAGSALSISVKEDLHVEEGVQASGQNVKFSSKDFTLADRTTVRGGSTAEIDASGEVAFTGDVLVTADDSVGIGAASGGITFTGAVTVGDETKAENKAKVTLKAAGSILQREVSGNAGVRGSSLEAQSSGGFVKLDAREGGTSGEGGNAFTKAEIESAGDVVFGSTGRTTELAVNASKNGAVSGDLRVQGERGAVIFTNGVSASGEVAVNAAAVHGRDLSADGRLAIVTALEKKAPKGAPQGVVFSGGLSGSIVTVYAGSGDVVIEGPVRSTLGEVDVYRLDQTERGVVRVGEADSAHTLVVFNARGDVVAGPMHSADTLYAFAGWEGRVYGRSGFTSDVHKAGAVEHAEPIGLVPDLSEWLNLDAAELDPSALPRLSFTARNLEYADTDRIGPWRFLLEDLTTPLGSWLFLRLRPDAAEDDQADEALLEGFPARKDGVIRDLREPTKEDFGWIMTSL
;
A
#
# COMPACT_ATOMS: atom_id res chain seq x y z
N MET A 1 -70.47 46.83 -14.90
CA MET A 1 -71.62 46.20 -14.22
C MET A 1 -71.22 45.89 -12.77
N LYS A 2 -72.12 46.19 -11.81
CA LYS A 2 -71.97 45.83 -10.41
C LYS A 2 -73.19 45.14 -9.88
N LEU A 3 -73.04 43.92 -9.34
CA LEU A 3 -74.12 43.14 -8.70
C LEU A 3 -73.66 42.98 -7.21
N THR A 4 -74.51 43.37 -6.27
CA THR A 4 -74.23 43.20 -4.87
C THR A 4 -75.49 42.67 -4.18
N ALA A 5 -75.35 41.57 -3.40
CA ALA A 5 -76.42 40.96 -2.64
C ALA A 5 -75.92 40.67 -1.24
N GLN A 6 -76.85 40.75 -0.24
CA GLN A 6 -76.44 40.34 1.13
C GLN A 6 -76.33 38.80 1.21
N ASN A 7 -77.21 38.05 0.52
CA ASN A 7 -77.17 36.61 0.53
C ASN A 7 -76.55 36.07 -0.75
N SER A 8 -77.21 35.47 -1.72
CA SER A 8 -76.58 34.83 -2.88
C SER A 8 -76.95 35.62 -4.16
N ILE A 9 -76.01 35.47 -5.15
CA ILE A 9 -76.22 35.92 -6.54
C ILE A 9 -76.24 34.64 -7.38
N THR A 10 -77.28 34.45 -8.19
CA THR A 10 -77.44 33.35 -9.16
C THR A 10 -77.48 33.98 -10.57
N ALA A 11 -76.63 33.51 -11.46
CA ALA A 11 -76.45 33.97 -12.83
C ALA A 11 -76.21 32.75 -13.78
N THR A 12 -77.13 31.81 -13.74
CA THR A 12 -77.10 30.57 -14.57
C THR A 12 -77.40 30.88 -16.03
N ASP A 13 -76.59 30.39 -16.95
CA ASP A 13 -76.67 30.59 -18.42
C ASP A 13 -76.82 32.04 -18.84
N ALA A 14 -76.26 32.96 -18.03
CA ALA A 14 -76.38 34.40 -18.29
C ALA A 14 -75.15 34.88 -19.11
N SER A 15 -75.41 35.96 -19.93
CA SER A 15 -74.29 36.58 -20.68
C SER A 15 -74.16 38.08 -20.27
N VAL A 16 -72.91 38.52 -20.11
CA VAL A 16 -72.57 39.91 -19.73
C VAL A 16 -71.53 40.47 -20.62
N GLU A 17 -71.74 41.67 -21.16
CA GLU A 17 -70.68 42.47 -21.78
C GLU A 17 -70.58 43.82 -21.07
N ALA A 18 -69.35 44.16 -20.59
CA ALA A 18 -69.15 45.33 -19.71
C ALA A 18 -67.69 45.80 -19.70
N ASP A 19 -67.45 47.08 -19.33
CA ASP A 19 -66.09 47.56 -19.09
C ASP A 19 -65.51 46.97 -17.83
N SER A 20 -66.35 46.79 -16.80
CA SER A 20 -65.99 46.08 -15.58
C SER A 20 -67.13 45.26 -15.04
N LEU A 21 -66.83 44.13 -14.37
CA LEU A 21 -67.80 43.31 -13.70
C LEU A 21 -67.44 43.17 -12.25
N THR A 22 -68.38 43.44 -11.35
CA THR A 22 -68.24 43.15 -9.95
C THR A 22 -69.48 42.38 -9.48
N MET A 23 -69.31 41.19 -8.92
CA MET A 23 -70.37 40.40 -8.29
C MET A 23 -69.97 40.18 -6.82
N THR A 24 -70.77 40.63 -5.87
CA THR A 24 -70.48 40.52 -4.44
C THR A 24 -71.71 40.00 -3.68
N ALA A 25 -71.58 38.82 -3.09
CA ALA A 25 -72.54 38.24 -2.13
C ALA A 25 -71.91 38.34 -0.75
N GLU A 26 -72.47 39.18 0.15
CA GLU A 26 -71.78 39.53 1.44
C GLU A 26 -71.69 38.33 2.38
N THR A 27 -72.74 37.50 2.48
CA THR A 27 -72.83 36.33 3.38
C THR A 27 -73.16 34.99 2.67
N GLY A 28 -73.64 35.04 1.43
CA GLY A 28 -74.03 33.88 0.64
C GLY A 28 -73.08 33.59 -0.50
N SER A 29 -73.58 32.77 -1.44
CA SER A 29 -72.80 32.27 -2.57
C SER A 29 -73.03 33.06 -3.87
N VAL A 30 -72.07 33.06 -4.76
CA VAL A 30 -72.21 33.49 -6.15
C VAL A 30 -72.23 32.22 -7.01
N GLU A 31 -73.34 31.94 -7.68
CA GLU A 31 -73.58 30.83 -8.56
C GLU A 31 -73.74 31.36 -10.00
N ALA A 32 -72.70 31.22 -10.82
CA ALA A 32 -72.71 31.66 -12.21
C ALA A 32 -72.36 30.52 -13.16
N THR A 33 -73.11 29.45 -13.14
CA THR A 33 -72.96 28.24 -13.95
C THR A 33 -73.38 28.50 -15.38
N GLY A 34 -72.64 28.07 -16.39
CA GLY A 34 -72.87 28.34 -17.82
C GLY A 34 -72.79 29.83 -18.18
N PHE A 35 -72.14 30.62 -17.34
CA PHE A 35 -72.03 32.08 -17.43
C PHE A 35 -71.02 32.53 -18.47
N THR A 36 -71.46 33.39 -19.39
CA THR A 36 -70.55 33.99 -20.36
C THR A 36 -70.33 35.46 -20.07
N ALA A 37 -69.10 35.91 -19.89
CA ALA A 37 -68.75 37.30 -19.68
C ALA A 37 -67.61 37.83 -20.56
N THR A 38 -67.82 38.96 -21.18
CA THR A 38 -66.79 39.74 -21.92
C THR A 38 -66.59 41.05 -21.22
N VAL A 39 -65.46 41.21 -20.53
CA VAL A 39 -65.16 42.42 -19.73
C VAL A 39 -63.85 43.04 -20.24
N THR A 40 -63.88 44.29 -20.61
CA THR A 40 -62.65 44.94 -21.15
C THR A 40 -61.62 45.25 -20.05
N GLY A 41 -62.07 45.49 -18.82
CA GLY A 41 -61.26 45.76 -17.63
C GLY A 41 -61.31 44.60 -16.64
N GLN A 42 -61.44 44.92 -15.36
CA GLN A 42 -61.41 43.92 -14.28
C GLN A 42 -62.78 43.20 -14.11
N ALA A 43 -62.74 41.91 -13.97
CA ALA A 43 -63.81 41.13 -13.44
C ALA A 43 -63.50 40.74 -11.97
N SER A 44 -64.45 40.97 -11.06
CA SER A 44 -64.31 40.66 -9.62
C SER A 44 -65.55 39.90 -9.13
N VAL A 45 -65.35 38.72 -8.56
CA VAL A 45 -66.42 37.87 -8.02
C VAL A 45 -66.06 37.57 -6.55
N VAL A 46 -66.86 38.01 -5.61
CA VAL A 46 -66.58 37.83 -4.19
C VAL A 46 -67.83 37.28 -3.51
N ALA A 47 -67.67 36.22 -2.74
CA ALA A 47 -68.73 35.61 -1.97
C ALA A 47 -68.28 35.37 -0.51
N GLY A 48 -69.21 35.65 0.42
CA GLY A 48 -69.04 35.31 1.83
C GLY A 48 -69.02 33.81 2.09
N ASP A 49 -69.70 33.04 1.21
CA ASP A 49 -69.70 31.59 1.21
C ASP A 49 -68.98 31.09 -0.07
N SER A 50 -69.64 30.46 -0.99
CA SER A 50 -69.05 29.80 -2.14
C SER A 50 -69.13 30.62 -3.43
N VAL A 51 -68.16 30.42 -4.33
CA VAL A 51 -68.18 30.89 -5.72
C VAL A 51 -68.23 29.69 -6.64
N MET A 52 -69.22 29.65 -7.54
CA MET A 52 -69.38 28.60 -8.56
C MET A 52 -69.41 29.25 -9.95
N LEU A 53 -68.41 29.07 -10.71
CA LEU A 53 -68.23 29.51 -12.12
C LEU A 53 -68.11 28.32 -13.06
N ASP A 54 -68.87 27.22 -12.80
CA ASP A 54 -68.75 26.00 -13.52
C ASP A 54 -69.34 26.18 -14.98
N ASN A 55 -68.63 25.59 -15.96
CA ASN A 55 -68.90 25.76 -17.38
C ASN A 55 -69.00 27.25 -17.84
N ALA A 56 -68.28 28.13 -17.14
CA ALA A 56 -68.22 29.54 -17.44
C ALA A 56 -67.19 29.90 -18.55
N GLU A 57 -67.59 30.84 -19.41
CA GLU A 57 -66.66 31.43 -20.39
C GLU A 57 -66.43 32.88 -20.01
N LEU A 58 -65.22 33.18 -19.52
CA LEU A 58 -64.85 34.48 -18.96
C LEU A 58 -63.69 35.10 -19.76
N THR A 59 -63.97 36.19 -20.47
CA THR A 59 -62.95 37.03 -21.10
C THR A 59 -62.88 38.37 -20.37
N ALA A 60 -61.71 38.70 -19.75
CA ALA A 60 -61.56 39.92 -18.99
C ALA A 60 -60.19 40.59 -19.21
N GLY A 61 -60.02 41.85 -18.77
CA GLY A 61 -58.73 42.46 -18.60
C GLY A 61 -57.91 41.75 -17.51
N SER A 62 -58.54 41.49 -16.34
CA SER A 62 -58.07 40.66 -15.24
C SER A 62 -59.24 40.02 -14.51
N LEU A 63 -59.02 38.89 -13.83
CA LEU A 63 -60.05 38.22 -13.00
C LEU A 63 -59.58 38.04 -11.56
N THR A 64 -60.46 38.39 -10.62
CA THR A 64 -60.33 38.01 -9.21
C THR A 64 -61.60 37.33 -8.78
N ALA A 65 -61.53 36.13 -8.24
CA ALA A 65 -62.63 35.41 -7.64
C ALA A 65 -62.29 34.96 -6.24
N THR A 66 -63.10 35.26 -5.24
CA THR A 66 -62.83 34.96 -3.84
C THR A 66 -64.05 34.38 -3.14
N ALA A 67 -63.92 33.20 -2.57
CA ALA A 67 -64.84 32.56 -1.67
C ALA A 67 -64.25 32.62 -0.25
N THR A 68 -65.02 33.16 0.74
CA THR A 68 -64.44 33.38 2.07
C THR A 68 -64.56 32.15 2.95
N THR A 69 -65.74 31.52 3.00
CA THR A 69 -65.93 30.33 3.90
C THR A 69 -66.19 29.03 3.15
N GLY A 70 -66.68 29.14 1.93
CA GLY A 70 -67.09 28.00 1.09
C GLY A 70 -66.12 27.70 -0.08
N VAL A 71 -66.48 26.78 -0.90
CA VAL A 71 -65.70 26.30 -2.07
C VAL A 71 -65.68 27.30 -3.20
N LEU A 72 -64.57 27.43 -3.85
CA LEU A 72 -64.49 28.11 -5.16
C LEU A 72 -64.44 27.02 -6.25
N SER A 73 -65.46 26.95 -7.09
CA SER A 73 -65.56 26.02 -8.20
C SER A 73 -65.45 26.75 -9.52
N VAL A 74 -64.57 26.29 -10.41
CA VAL A 74 -64.37 26.76 -11.79
C VAL A 74 -64.28 25.57 -12.74
N LYS A 75 -65.06 24.54 -12.50
CA LYS A 75 -65.04 23.32 -13.29
C LYS A 75 -65.46 23.59 -14.75
N ASP A 76 -64.72 22.95 -15.67
CA ASP A 76 -65.00 23.02 -17.11
C ASP A 76 -65.08 24.47 -17.61
N ALA A 77 -64.43 25.42 -16.94
CA ALA A 77 -64.50 26.84 -17.26
C ALA A 77 -63.35 27.24 -18.23
N GLU A 78 -63.70 28.18 -19.15
CA GLU A 78 -62.72 28.84 -20.00
C GLU A 78 -62.51 30.29 -19.52
N ILE A 79 -61.29 30.57 -19.05
CA ILE A 79 -60.93 31.87 -18.44
C ILE A 79 -59.79 32.51 -19.28
N THR A 80 -60.04 33.63 -19.89
CA THR A 80 -59.07 34.40 -20.67
C THR A 80 -58.92 35.82 -20.11
N THR A 81 -57.72 36.22 -19.75
CA THR A 81 -57.38 37.60 -19.42
C THR A 81 -56.44 38.23 -20.42
N LYS A 82 -56.75 39.50 -20.87
CA LYS A 82 -56.06 40.18 -21.97
C LYS A 82 -54.97 41.16 -21.57
N THR A 83 -54.97 41.64 -20.29
CA THR A 83 -54.00 42.65 -19.83
C THR A 83 -53.42 42.33 -18.46
N GLY A 84 -54.12 41.60 -17.61
CA GLY A 84 -53.70 41.24 -16.25
C GLY A 84 -53.66 39.73 -16.00
N GLY A 85 -53.64 39.37 -14.75
CA GLY A 85 -53.61 38.00 -14.25
C GLY A 85 -54.98 37.48 -13.85
N VAL A 86 -54.97 36.24 -13.41
CA VAL A 86 -56.09 35.56 -12.77
C VAL A 86 -55.73 35.28 -11.33
N THR A 87 -56.64 35.61 -10.38
CA THR A 87 -56.52 35.28 -8.97
C THR A 87 -57.79 34.54 -8.53
N LEU A 88 -57.62 33.31 -8.08
CA LEU A 88 -58.69 32.47 -7.53
C LEU A 88 -58.32 32.15 -6.07
N THR A 89 -59.23 32.49 -5.13
CA THR A 89 -58.96 32.32 -3.69
C THR A 89 -60.17 31.71 -3.01
N ALA A 90 -59.97 30.58 -2.33
CA ALA A 90 -60.90 30.06 -1.34
C ALA A 90 -60.19 30.19 0.03
N GLU A 91 -60.62 31.13 0.88
CA GLU A 91 -59.82 31.46 2.10
C GLU A 91 -59.82 30.32 3.14
N ALA A 92 -60.94 29.62 3.29
CA ALA A 92 -61.12 28.55 4.32
C ALA A 92 -61.48 27.18 3.77
N ALA A 93 -61.67 27.03 2.46
CA ALA A 93 -62.17 25.80 1.84
C ALA A 93 -61.38 25.44 0.56
N ASP A 94 -61.95 24.54 -0.22
CA ASP A 94 -61.34 23.97 -1.45
C ASP A 94 -61.45 24.90 -2.65
N ILE A 95 -60.56 24.73 -3.58
CA ILE A 95 -60.73 25.17 -4.98
C ILE A 95 -60.88 23.92 -5.83
N ASP A 96 -61.98 23.82 -6.55
CA ASP A 96 -62.15 22.82 -7.59
C ASP A 96 -62.06 23.51 -8.96
N ALA A 97 -60.94 23.40 -9.61
CA ALA A 97 -60.62 23.92 -10.93
C ALA A 97 -60.44 22.76 -11.95
N SER A 98 -61.20 21.67 -11.75
CA SER A 98 -61.16 20.50 -12.65
C SER A 98 -61.51 20.87 -14.07
N CYS A 99 -60.71 20.46 -15.08
CA CYS A 99 -60.88 20.76 -16.50
C CYS A 99 -60.87 22.26 -16.86
N VAL A 100 -60.32 23.11 -16.05
CA VAL A 100 -60.21 24.55 -16.34
C VAL A 100 -59.25 24.81 -17.50
N ASN A 101 -59.64 25.70 -18.43
CA ASN A 101 -58.75 26.29 -19.44
C ASN A 101 -58.48 27.75 -19.07
N LEU A 102 -57.32 28.01 -18.52
CA LEU A 102 -56.93 29.32 -18.05
C LEU A 102 -55.85 29.93 -18.94
N THR A 103 -56.16 31.08 -19.58
CA THR A 103 -55.21 31.84 -20.38
C THR A 103 -55.03 33.26 -19.82
N ALA A 104 -53.84 33.60 -19.29
CA ALA A 104 -53.57 34.89 -18.73
C ALA A 104 -52.34 35.56 -19.28
N VAL A 105 -52.41 36.83 -19.62
CA VAL A 105 -51.24 37.64 -19.99
C VAL A 105 -50.33 37.90 -18.74
N GLY A 106 -50.94 38.04 -17.60
CA GLY A 106 -50.26 38.20 -16.30
C GLY A 106 -50.10 36.87 -15.55
N ALA A 107 -49.84 36.94 -14.26
CA ALA A 107 -49.71 35.79 -13.38
C ALA A 107 -51.08 35.10 -13.15
N ALA A 108 -51.07 33.75 -13.06
CA ALA A 108 -52.15 32.95 -12.51
C ALA A 108 -51.87 32.58 -11.07
N THR A 109 -52.75 32.96 -10.13
CA THR A 109 -52.58 32.67 -8.71
C THR A 109 -53.83 31.95 -8.19
N LEU A 110 -53.69 30.76 -7.65
CA LEU A 110 -54.74 29.93 -7.10
C LEU A 110 -54.33 29.61 -5.65
N THR A 111 -55.22 29.98 -4.69
CA THR A 111 -54.98 29.79 -3.25
C THR A 111 -56.18 29.19 -2.59
N ALA A 112 -56.07 27.93 -2.15
CA ALA A 112 -57.08 27.21 -1.37
C ALA A 112 -56.66 27.08 0.10
N GLY A 113 -57.62 27.37 0.98
CA GLY A 113 -57.40 27.19 2.43
C GLY A 113 -57.40 25.69 2.83
N GLN A 114 -57.96 24.81 2.01
CA GLN A 114 -57.94 23.36 2.12
C GLN A 114 -57.38 22.77 0.83
N ASP A 115 -58.09 21.89 0.13
CA ASP A 115 -57.55 21.19 -1.04
C ASP A 115 -57.71 22.04 -2.31
N LEU A 116 -56.72 21.89 -3.19
CA LEU A 116 -56.77 22.45 -4.55
C LEU A 116 -56.75 21.33 -5.57
N LYS A 117 -57.81 21.25 -6.38
CA LYS A 117 -57.94 20.25 -7.43
C LYS A 117 -57.88 20.92 -8.79
N LEU A 118 -56.86 20.64 -9.56
CA LEU A 118 -56.68 21.00 -10.98
C LEU A 118 -56.87 19.78 -11.91
N ALA A 119 -56.89 18.59 -11.34
CA ALA A 119 -57.01 17.34 -12.06
C ALA A 119 -58.37 17.23 -12.77
N PRO A 120 -58.38 16.97 -14.08
CA PRO A 120 -59.64 16.82 -14.83
C PRO A 120 -60.39 15.54 -14.43
N SER A 121 -61.73 15.58 -14.62
CA SER A 121 -62.58 14.40 -14.52
C SER A 121 -62.69 13.74 -15.90
N GLY A 122 -62.49 12.40 -15.98
CA GLY A 122 -62.54 11.64 -17.24
C GLY A 122 -61.28 11.90 -18.12
N ASP A 123 -61.45 11.95 -19.42
CA ASP A 123 -60.35 12.09 -20.41
C ASP A 123 -60.04 13.57 -20.77
N ALA A 124 -60.68 14.53 -20.17
CA ALA A 124 -60.41 15.95 -20.39
C ALA A 124 -59.00 16.34 -19.87
N VAL A 125 -58.50 17.48 -20.33
CA VAL A 125 -57.23 18.07 -19.95
C VAL A 125 -57.48 19.44 -19.35
N ALA A 126 -56.92 19.72 -18.22
CA ALA A 126 -56.85 21.07 -17.66
C ALA A 126 -55.62 21.81 -18.23
N SER A 127 -55.74 23.09 -18.49
CA SER A 127 -54.63 23.89 -19.01
C SER A 127 -54.47 25.24 -18.32
N VAL A 128 -53.20 25.66 -18.10
CA VAL A 128 -52.86 27.01 -17.63
C VAL A 128 -51.77 27.60 -18.52
N THR A 129 -52.12 28.67 -19.21
CA THR A 129 -51.15 29.47 -19.97
C THR A 129 -51.08 30.85 -19.35
N ALA A 130 -49.89 31.22 -18.83
CA ALA A 130 -49.75 32.46 -18.07
C ALA A 130 -48.29 33.04 -18.15
N LYS A 131 -48.11 34.25 -17.58
CA LYS A 131 -46.76 34.73 -17.32
C LYS A 131 -46.04 33.86 -16.29
N SER A 132 -46.72 33.58 -15.18
CA SER A 132 -46.27 32.65 -14.13
C SER A 132 -47.49 31.95 -13.51
N LEU A 133 -47.24 30.80 -12.85
CA LEU A 133 -48.28 30.10 -12.11
C LEU A 133 -47.87 29.97 -10.63
N SER A 134 -48.79 30.28 -9.72
CA SER A 134 -48.68 29.97 -8.32
C SER A 134 -49.95 29.27 -7.86
N ALA A 135 -49.85 27.97 -7.54
CA ALA A 135 -50.92 27.17 -7.03
C ALA A 135 -50.62 26.72 -5.59
N THR A 136 -51.39 27.15 -4.60
CA THR A 136 -51.13 26.91 -3.17
C THR A 136 -52.37 26.28 -2.52
N ALA A 137 -52.16 25.17 -1.77
CA ALA A 137 -53.22 24.52 -1.00
C ALA A 137 -52.83 24.41 0.49
N GLY A 138 -53.75 24.69 1.38
CA GLY A 138 -53.61 24.43 2.80
C GLY A 138 -53.74 22.93 3.16
N GLY A 139 -54.34 22.15 2.28
CA GLY A 139 -54.46 20.68 2.30
C GLY A 139 -53.68 20.06 1.14
N ALA A 140 -54.28 19.09 0.44
CA ALA A 140 -53.72 18.44 -0.73
C ALA A 140 -53.81 19.28 -2.00
N LEU A 141 -52.90 19.09 -2.94
CA LEU A 141 -52.92 19.66 -4.27
C LEU A 141 -52.84 18.56 -5.31
N ASP A 142 -53.89 18.41 -6.10
CA ASP A 142 -53.93 17.47 -7.23
C ASP A 142 -53.86 18.24 -8.58
N ALA A 143 -52.74 18.19 -9.24
CA ALA A 143 -52.46 18.76 -10.55
C ALA A 143 -52.29 17.67 -11.63
N SER A 144 -52.93 16.51 -11.44
CA SER A 144 -52.83 15.40 -12.40
C SER A 144 -53.40 15.81 -13.76
N ARG A 145 -52.77 15.39 -14.85
CA ARG A 145 -53.11 15.68 -16.26
C ARG A 145 -53.22 17.18 -16.58
N LEU A 146 -52.55 18.03 -15.78
CA LEU A 146 -52.48 19.48 -16.02
C LEU A 146 -51.43 19.80 -17.08
N GLN A 147 -51.78 20.64 -18.02
CA GLN A 147 -50.84 21.25 -18.97
C GLN A 147 -50.57 22.69 -18.56
N VAL A 148 -49.29 22.97 -18.27
CA VAL A 148 -48.83 24.29 -17.88
C VAL A 148 -47.85 24.83 -18.93
N ALA A 149 -48.11 26.03 -19.42
CA ALA A 149 -47.24 26.77 -20.31
C ALA A 149 -47.06 28.22 -19.78
N VAL A 150 -45.98 28.45 -19.09
CA VAL A 150 -45.69 29.77 -18.52
C VAL A 150 -44.36 30.34 -19.07
N LYS A 151 -44.20 31.67 -19.00
CA LYS A 151 -42.95 32.30 -19.43
C LYS A 151 -41.86 32.32 -18.35
N GLU A 152 -42.28 32.39 -17.11
CA GLU A 152 -41.46 32.49 -15.93
C GLU A 152 -41.63 31.21 -15.05
N ALA A 153 -41.87 31.34 -13.78
CA ALA A 153 -41.92 30.22 -12.84
C ALA A 153 -43.28 29.58 -12.71
N SER A 154 -43.32 28.25 -12.55
CA SER A 154 -44.44 27.49 -12.05
C SER A 154 -44.17 27.04 -10.62
N ALA A 155 -45.04 27.38 -9.67
CA ALA A 155 -44.94 26.98 -8.29
C ALA A 155 -46.21 26.25 -7.85
N PHE A 156 -46.07 25.02 -7.38
CA PHE A 156 -47.10 24.19 -6.76
C PHE A 156 -46.72 23.98 -5.30
N ARG A 157 -47.57 24.37 -4.35
CA ARG A 157 -47.35 24.23 -2.92
C ARG A 157 -48.53 23.65 -2.20
N SER A 158 -48.28 22.62 -1.39
CA SER A 158 -49.34 22.06 -0.52
C SER A 158 -48.82 21.78 0.90
N ASN A 159 -49.65 21.97 1.90
CA ASN A 159 -49.34 21.46 3.23
C ASN A 159 -49.67 19.96 3.36
N GLY A 160 -50.41 19.40 2.41
CA GLY A 160 -50.71 17.98 2.27
C GLY A 160 -49.84 17.32 1.20
N LEU A 161 -50.40 16.29 0.53
CA LEU A 161 -49.78 15.63 -0.60
C LEU A 161 -49.90 16.49 -1.85
N LEU A 162 -48.84 16.62 -2.61
CA LEU A 162 -48.82 17.16 -3.97
C LEU A 162 -48.76 16.02 -4.99
N THR A 163 -49.74 15.91 -5.86
CA THR A 163 -49.84 14.90 -6.92
C THR A 163 -49.71 15.54 -8.29
N LEU A 164 -48.80 15.00 -9.14
CA LEU A 164 -48.50 15.43 -10.51
C LEU A 164 -48.51 14.21 -11.46
N THR A 165 -49.64 13.57 -11.68
CA THR A 165 -49.73 12.40 -12.58
C THR A 165 -50.07 12.84 -13.99
N ASP A 166 -49.32 12.39 -15.01
CA ASP A 166 -49.50 12.77 -16.42
C ASP A 166 -49.48 14.30 -16.69
N ALA A 167 -48.80 15.04 -15.78
CA ALA A 167 -48.70 16.49 -15.90
C ALA A 167 -47.61 16.90 -16.90
N ASN A 168 -47.86 17.99 -17.64
CA ASN A 168 -46.86 18.60 -18.53
C ASN A 168 -46.63 20.05 -18.14
N VAL A 169 -45.37 20.39 -17.74
CA VAL A 169 -45.00 21.73 -17.27
C VAL A 169 -43.90 22.30 -18.13
N SER A 170 -44.19 23.38 -18.80
CA SER A 170 -43.19 24.13 -19.58
C SER A 170 -43.07 25.59 -19.08
N GLY A 171 -41.82 26.13 -19.08
CA GLY A 171 -41.62 27.49 -18.60
C GLY A 171 -40.20 27.89 -18.29
N GLY A 172 -40.02 28.87 -17.45
CA GLY A 172 -38.71 29.31 -16.96
C GLY A 172 -38.17 28.36 -15.89
N SER A 173 -39.01 28.01 -14.91
CA SER A 173 -38.64 27.08 -13.81
C SER A 173 -39.87 26.36 -13.23
N LEU A 174 -39.62 25.27 -12.50
CA LEU A 174 -40.62 24.51 -11.75
C LEU A 174 -40.23 24.35 -10.30
N ARG A 175 -41.15 24.67 -9.38
CA ARG A 175 -41.07 24.36 -7.97
C ARG A 175 -42.30 23.58 -7.52
N ALA A 176 -42.15 22.35 -7.11
CA ALA A 176 -43.16 21.42 -6.65
C ALA A 176 -42.91 21.04 -5.19
N GLU A 177 -43.73 21.56 -4.27
CA GLU A 177 -43.55 21.40 -2.83
C GLU A 177 -44.79 20.81 -2.19
N GLY A 178 -44.67 19.68 -1.45
CA GLY A 178 -45.74 19.08 -0.66
C GLY A 178 -45.22 18.71 0.73
N ASP A 179 -45.83 19.26 1.79
CA ASP A 179 -45.39 18.97 3.14
C ASP A 179 -45.50 17.47 3.47
N ALA A 180 -46.64 16.84 3.15
CA ALA A 180 -46.85 15.43 3.43
C ALA A 180 -46.25 14.47 2.38
N GLY A 181 -45.81 14.98 1.24
CA GLY A 181 -45.18 14.21 0.17
C GLY A 181 -45.37 14.86 -1.20
N VAL A 182 -44.59 14.41 -2.18
CA VAL A 182 -44.74 14.73 -3.60
C VAL A 182 -44.76 13.44 -4.41
N GLU A 183 -45.83 13.21 -5.18
CA GLU A 183 -46.01 12.11 -6.12
C GLU A 183 -46.02 12.62 -7.56
N GLY A 184 -44.97 12.34 -8.30
CA GLY A 184 -44.88 12.63 -9.75
C GLY A 184 -44.84 11.35 -10.56
N SER A 185 -45.90 11.11 -11.35
CA SER A 185 -45.94 9.92 -12.22
C SER A 185 -46.16 10.35 -13.68
N ARG A 186 -45.27 9.90 -14.57
CA ARG A 186 -45.32 10.23 -16.01
C ARG A 186 -45.38 11.73 -16.27
N ILE A 187 -44.66 12.54 -15.49
CA ILE A 187 -44.61 13.98 -15.67
C ILE A 187 -43.63 14.35 -16.77
N THR A 188 -43.96 15.39 -17.51
CA THR A 188 -43.01 16.01 -18.46
C THR A 188 -42.69 17.43 -17.99
N VAL A 189 -41.42 17.75 -17.84
CA VAL A 189 -40.93 19.08 -17.45
C VAL A 189 -39.98 19.57 -18.51
N ASP A 190 -40.26 20.74 -19.11
CA ASP A 190 -39.39 21.40 -20.10
C ASP A 190 -39.20 22.89 -19.71
N VAL A 191 -38.05 23.19 -19.10
CA VAL A 191 -37.79 24.53 -18.58
C VAL A 191 -36.53 25.12 -19.17
N THR A 192 -36.51 26.46 -19.33
CA THR A 192 -35.39 27.18 -19.99
C THR A 192 -34.37 27.73 -19.01
N GLY A 193 -34.62 27.73 -17.70
CA GLY A 193 -33.79 28.35 -16.69
C GLY A 193 -33.83 29.90 -16.67
N ASN A 194 -34.74 30.52 -17.41
CA ASN A 194 -34.90 31.97 -17.40
C ASN A 194 -35.42 32.47 -16.03
N GLY A 195 -34.63 33.31 -15.35
CA GLY A 195 -34.95 33.86 -14.03
C GLY A 195 -34.35 33.10 -12.85
N TYR A 196 -33.56 32.05 -13.12
CA TYR A 196 -32.78 31.36 -12.10
C TYR A 196 -31.46 32.09 -11.81
N ASN A 197 -31.14 32.31 -10.54
CA ASN A 197 -29.86 32.89 -10.11
C ASN A 197 -29.02 31.81 -9.49
N GLU A 198 -27.87 31.49 -10.07
CA GLU A 198 -26.92 30.47 -9.57
C GLU A 198 -26.39 30.76 -8.14
N GLY A 199 -26.60 31.98 -7.61
CA GLY A 199 -26.17 32.37 -6.27
C GLY A 199 -26.97 31.77 -5.12
N ASP A 200 -28.13 31.14 -5.38
CA ASP A 200 -29.04 30.61 -4.36
C ASP A 200 -28.88 29.09 -4.10
N ARG A 201 -27.76 28.49 -4.45
CA ARG A 201 -27.44 27.05 -4.28
C ARG A 201 -27.48 26.54 -2.83
N GLY A 202 -27.74 27.41 -1.84
CA GLY A 202 -27.56 27.10 -0.42
C GLY A 202 -28.45 26.01 0.16
N ASP A 203 -29.66 25.73 -0.42
CA ASP A 203 -30.67 24.83 0.17
C ASP A 203 -31.25 23.78 -0.80
N TYR A 204 -30.47 23.27 -1.78
CA TYR A 204 -30.98 22.36 -2.79
C TYR A 204 -32.20 22.98 -3.54
N GLU A 205 -32.07 24.21 -4.00
CA GLU A 205 -33.04 24.88 -4.85
C GLU A 205 -32.44 25.07 -6.25
N GLY A 206 -33.08 24.46 -7.25
CA GLY A 206 -32.68 24.51 -8.65
C GLY A 206 -33.75 25.11 -9.54
N VAL A 207 -33.50 25.12 -10.85
CA VAL A 207 -34.47 25.50 -11.84
C VAL A 207 -35.66 24.54 -11.88
N VAL A 208 -35.43 23.27 -11.54
CA VAL A 208 -36.48 22.26 -11.26
C VAL A 208 -36.29 21.77 -9.83
N THR A 209 -37.30 21.92 -9.00
CA THR A 209 -37.26 21.47 -7.62
C THR A 209 -38.50 20.66 -7.25
N PHE A 210 -38.27 19.44 -6.71
CA PHE A 210 -39.32 18.63 -6.04
C PHE A 210 -38.94 18.55 -4.56
N LYS A 211 -39.82 18.97 -3.66
CA LYS A 211 -39.50 19.06 -2.24
C LYS A 211 -40.65 18.59 -1.34
N SER A 212 -40.32 17.75 -0.37
CA SER A 212 -41.21 17.43 0.73
C SER A 212 -40.53 17.74 2.06
N SER A 213 -41.24 18.41 2.97
CA SER A 213 -40.73 18.80 4.28
C SER A 213 -41.04 17.80 5.39
N LYS A 214 -41.93 16.80 5.18
CA LYS A 214 -42.30 15.79 6.17
C LYS A 214 -42.48 14.39 5.61
N GLY A 215 -42.69 14.27 4.31
CA GLY A 215 -43.01 13.00 3.67
C GLY A 215 -42.03 12.60 2.57
N PRO A 216 -42.37 11.57 1.79
CA PRO A 216 -41.54 11.11 0.68
C PRO A 216 -41.68 12.01 -0.56
N VAL A 217 -40.70 11.87 -1.46
CA VAL A 217 -40.80 12.32 -2.85
C VAL A 217 -40.69 11.08 -3.76
N THR A 218 -41.65 10.86 -4.62
CA THR A 218 -41.68 9.76 -5.58
C THR A 218 -41.81 10.30 -6.99
N LEU A 219 -40.88 9.97 -7.88
CA LEU A 219 -40.88 10.34 -9.28
C LEU A 219 -40.80 9.07 -10.13
N THR A 220 -41.90 8.70 -10.79
CA THR A 220 -41.96 7.48 -11.64
C THR A 220 -42.22 7.86 -13.08
N GLY A 221 -41.37 7.46 -14.01
CA GLY A 221 -41.53 7.74 -15.43
C GLY A 221 -41.49 9.25 -15.77
N ALA A 222 -40.80 10.05 -14.98
CA ALA A 222 -40.63 11.48 -15.20
C ALA A 222 -39.65 11.75 -16.36
N ASP A 223 -39.96 12.70 -17.23
CA ASP A 223 -39.06 13.25 -18.28
C ASP A 223 -38.79 14.73 -17.96
N VAL A 224 -37.61 15.00 -17.48
CA VAL A 224 -37.16 16.33 -17.00
C VAL A 224 -36.12 16.90 -17.93
N LYS A 225 -36.43 18.03 -18.56
CA LYS A 225 -35.48 18.78 -19.39
C LYS A 225 -35.30 20.18 -18.83
N ALA A 226 -34.05 20.61 -18.69
CA ALA A 226 -33.69 21.98 -18.37
C ALA A 226 -32.53 22.43 -19.31
N ASP A 227 -32.69 23.57 -19.97
CA ASP A 227 -31.64 24.13 -20.83
C ASP A 227 -30.52 24.77 -20.01
N LYS A 228 -30.84 25.29 -18.81
CA LYS A 228 -29.86 25.84 -17.86
C LYS A 228 -30.31 25.65 -16.43
N GLY A 229 -29.32 25.45 -15.51
CA GLY A 229 -29.55 25.39 -14.10
C GLY A 229 -29.76 23.97 -13.57
N ASP A 230 -29.89 23.84 -12.27
CA ASP A 230 -29.81 22.58 -11.58
C ASP A 230 -31.19 21.93 -11.37
N PHE A 231 -31.20 20.61 -11.28
CA PHE A 231 -32.34 19.82 -10.80
C PHE A 231 -32.10 19.38 -9.35
N PHE A 232 -33.11 19.57 -8.50
CA PHE A 232 -33.07 19.06 -7.13
C PHE A 232 -34.35 18.33 -6.75
N ALA A 233 -34.20 17.15 -6.13
CA ALA A 233 -35.25 16.47 -5.41
C ALA A 233 -34.85 16.28 -3.94
N ARG A 234 -35.69 16.78 -3.01
CA ARG A 234 -35.44 16.69 -1.57
C ARG A 234 -36.65 16.19 -0.80
N SER A 235 -36.44 15.23 0.11
CA SER A 235 -37.45 14.73 1.01
C SER A 235 -36.97 14.64 2.46
N GLU A 236 -37.87 14.74 3.42
CA GLU A 236 -37.60 14.34 4.81
C GLU A 236 -37.80 12.82 4.96
N GLY A 237 -38.77 12.22 4.22
CA GLY A 237 -38.93 10.78 4.10
C GLY A 237 -38.07 10.16 3.01
N ASP A 238 -38.53 9.02 2.47
CA ASP A 238 -37.85 8.36 1.36
C ASP A 238 -37.90 9.20 0.09
N LEU A 239 -36.88 9.09 -0.73
CA LEU A 239 -36.82 9.65 -2.07
C LEU A 239 -36.71 8.52 -3.10
N ASN A 240 -37.74 8.32 -3.91
CA ASN A 240 -37.78 7.27 -4.91
C ASN A 240 -37.86 7.85 -6.32
N VAL A 241 -36.95 7.44 -7.18
CA VAL A 241 -36.89 7.85 -8.59
C VAL A 241 -36.81 6.58 -9.45
N GLU A 242 -37.87 6.32 -10.22
CA GLU A 242 -37.98 5.11 -11.04
C GLU A 242 -38.25 5.46 -12.52
N THR A 243 -37.49 4.86 -13.41
CA THR A 243 -37.62 5.00 -14.87
C THR A 243 -37.67 6.45 -15.35
N ALA A 244 -37.06 7.37 -14.65
CA ALA A 244 -37.02 8.79 -14.97
C ALA A 244 -35.93 9.15 -15.97
N GLY A 245 -36.21 10.08 -16.89
CA GLY A 245 -35.23 10.65 -17.82
C GLY A 245 -34.85 12.08 -17.45
N PHE A 246 -33.57 12.38 -17.50
CA PHE A 246 -33.04 13.71 -17.18
C PHE A 246 -32.20 14.25 -18.36
N LYS A 247 -32.44 15.49 -18.76
CA LYS A 247 -31.69 16.21 -19.81
C LYS A 247 -31.36 17.61 -19.29
N ILE A 248 -30.39 17.66 -18.38
CA ILE A 248 -29.90 18.93 -17.80
C ILE A 248 -28.67 19.34 -18.60
N GLN A 249 -28.68 20.51 -19.24
CA GLN A 249 -27.57 20.97 -20.10
C GLN A 249 -26.53 21.69 -19.22
N ASP A 250 -26.62 22.90 -18.88
CA ASP A 250 -25.59 23.62 -18.12
C ASP A 250 -25.92 23.62 -16.60
N GLY A 251 -25.80 22.47 -15.91
CA GLY A 251 -26.13 22.36 -14.50
C GLY A 251 -25.87 20.99 -13.94
N GLY A 252 -26.26 20.77 -12.70
CA GLY A 252 -26.09 19.53 -11.97
C GLY A 252 -27.41 18.91 -11.50
N LEU A 253 -27.29 17.74 -10.88
CA LEU A 253 -28.42 17.04 -10.29
C LEU A 253 -28.16 16.77 -8.80
N GLY A 254 -29.16 17.01 -7.97
CA GLY A 254 -29.12 16.75 -6.55
C GLY A 254 -30.33 15.96 -6.06
N PHE A 255 -30.09 14.87 -5.34
CA PHE A 255 -31.08 14.03 -4.73
C PHE A 255 -30.80 13.90 -3.24
N LYS A 256 -31.73 14.33 -2.38
CA LYS A 256 -31.49 14.34 -0.93
C LYS A 256 -32.67 13.82 -0.13
N SER A 257 -32.42 12.77 0.65
CA SER A 257 -33.34 12.30 1.68
C SER A 257 -32.76 12.58 3.07
N THR A 258 -33.41 13.45 3.85
CA THR A 258 -32.86 13.90 5.14
C THR A 258 -33.25 13.01 6.32
N GLY A 259 -34.20 12.12 6.18
CA GLY A 259 -34.64 11.18 7.23
C GLY A 259 -34.91 9.76 6.76
N GLY A 260 -34.92 9.51 5.43
CA GLY A 260 -35.22 8.22 4.83
C GLY A 260 -34.13 7.70 3.91
N ASN A 261 -34.53 6.79 3.01
CA ASN A 261 -33.66 6.21 1.99
C ASN A 261 -33.78 6.96 0.66
N LEU A 262 -32.78 6.80 -0.19
CA LEU A 262 -32.80 7.24 -1.58
C LEU A 262 -32.73 6.01 -2.49
N THR A 263 -33.69 5.88 -3.40
CA THR A 263 -33.70 4.81 -4.41
C THR A 263 -33.78 5.41 -5.81
N LEU A 264 -32.81 5.01 -6.65
CA LEU A 264 -32.85 5.31 -8.09
C LEU A 264 -32.81 3.99 -8.86
N ALA A 265 -33.83 3.76 -9.69
CA ALA A 265 -33.91 2.54 -10.50
C ALA A 265 -34.27 2.88 -11.95
N GLY A 266 -33.44 2.45 -12.91
CA GLY A 266 -33.69 2.64 -14.35
C GLY A 266 -33.79 4.11 -14.77
N ALA A 267 -33.22 5.06 -14.00
CA ALA A 267 -33.14 6.46 -14.39
C ALA A 267 -32.07 6.66 -15.46
N THR A 268 -32.34 7.49 -16.46
CA THR A 268 -31.47 7.71 -17.62
C THR A 268 -31.10 9.19 -17.78
N GLY A 269 -29.99 9.44 -18.46
CA GLY A 269 -29.53 10.80 -18.75
C GLY A 269 -29.10 11.59 -17.51
N LEU A 270 -28.64 10.92 -16.47
CA LEU A 270 -28.08 11.53 -15.27
C LEU A 270 -26.71 12.10 -15.59
N LYS A 271 -26.71 13.19 -16.33
CA LYS A 271 -25.53 13.91 -16.79
C LYS A 271 -25.56 15.35 -16.27
N GLY A 272 -24.41 15.83 -15.76
CA GLY A 272 -24.25 17.21 -15.31
C GLY A 272 -22.85 17.52 -14.84
N ASN A 273 -22.63 18.82 -14.54
CA ASN A 273 -21.35 19.28 -13.99
C ASN A 273 -21.11 18.63 -12.63
N PHE A 274 -22.18 18.53 -11.81
CA PHE A 274 -22.15 17.76 -10.59
C PHE A 274 -23.33 16.81 -10.47
N LEU A 275 -23.14 15.73 -9.74
CA LEU A 275 -24.20 14.81 -9.33
C LEU A 275 -24.02 14.53 -7.83
N GLU A 276 -25.01 14.92 -7.05
CA GLU A 276 -25.00 14.78 -5.61
C GLU A 276 -26.19 13.93 -5.13
N MET A 277 -25.88 12.86 -4.39
CA MET A 277 -26.88 11.96 -3.78
C MET A 277 -26.60 11.87 -2.29
N GLU A 278 -27.56 12.25 -1.46
CA GLU A 278 -27.43 12.23 -0.02
C GLU A 278 -28.64 11.54 0.63
N ALA A 279 -28.43 10.57 1.51
CA ALA A 279 -29.48 9.95 2.30
C ALA A 279 -29.08 9.80 3.76
N HIS A 280 -30.02 10.07 4.68
CA HIS A 280 -29.83 9.73 6.09
C HIS A 280 -29.82 8.21 6.29
N GLY A 281 -30.68 7.48 5.58
CA GLY A 281 -30.68 6.02 5.48
C GLY A 281 -29.71 5.49 4.43
N SER A 282 -30.19 4.54 3.64
CA SER A 282 -29.40 3.89 2.58
C SER A 282 -29.66 4.50 1.20
N ILE A 283 -28.72 4.33 0.29
CA ILE A 283 -28.85 4.67 -1.13
C ILE A 283 -28.85 3.37 -1.94
N GLY A 284 -29.90 3.17 -2.73
CA GLY A 284 -30.01 2.08 -3.69
C GLY A 284 -29.97 2.60 -5.13
N MET A 285 -29.13 2.00 -5.98
CA MET A 285 -29.00 2.33 -7.39
C MET A 285 -29.02 1.03 -8.21
N GLU A 286 -29.92 0.95 -9.17
CA GLU A 286 -30.04 -0.24 -10.03
C GLU A 286 -30.13 0.18 -11.50
N ASP A 287 -29.28 -0.45 -12.33
CA ASP A 287 -29.21 -0.22 -13.78
C ASP A 287 -29.05 1.27 -14.16
N MET A 288 -28.06 1.93 -13.55
CA MET A 288 -27.85 3.37 -13.65
C MET A 288 -26.71 3.72 -14.61
N GLU A 289 -26.92 4.77 -15.40
CA GLU A 289 -25.89 5.41 -16.23
C GLU A 289 -25.70 6.86 -15.75
N LEU A 290 -24.49 7.16 -15.23
CA LEU A 290 -24.09 8.46 -14.69
C LEU A 290 -22.97 9.06 -15.52
N SER A 291 -23.06 10.36 -15.84
CA SER A 291 -21.97 11.09 -16.51
C SER A 291 -21.72 12.43 -15.80
N VAL A 292 -20.50 12.66 -15.32
CA VAL A 292 -20.16 13.79 -14.45
C VAL A 292 -18.88 14.47 -14.92
N GLU A 293 -18.88 15.81 -14.95
CA GLU A 293 -17.73 16.62 -15.38
C GLU A 293 -16.84 17.05 -14.20
N GLU A 294 -17.42 17.53 -13.10
CA GLU A 294 -16.66 18.06 -11.96
C GLU A 294 -16.68 17.13 -10.75
N ILE A 295 -17.86 16.77 -10.23
CA ILE A 295 -18.01 16.06 -8.97
C ILE A 295 -19.19 15.09 -8.98
N LEU A 296 -18.90 13.82 -8.67
CA LEU A 296 -19.87 12.86 -8.17
C LEU A 296 -19.72 12.74 -6.66
N ARG A 297 -20.80 12.95 -5.92
CA ARG A 297 -20.86 12.69 -4.49
C ARG A 297 -22.05 11.85 -4.12
N ILE A 298 -21.80 10.67 -3.56
CA ILE A 298 -22.83 9.76 -3.06
C ILE A 298 -22.55 9.51 -1.59
N SER A 299 -23.44 9.99 -0.70
CA SER A 299 -23.25 9.93 0.75
C SER A 299 -24.51 9.37 1.44
N ALA A 300 -24.34 8.31 2.23
CA ALA A 300 -25.39 7.65 2.97
C ALA A 300 -25.04 7.54 4.47
N GLY A 301 -26.02 7.70 5.34
CA GLY A 301 -25.88 7.34 6.74
C GLY A 301 -25.80 5.81 6.92
N GLY A 302 -26.59 5.05 6.13
CA GLY A 302 -26.60 3.59 6.03
C GLY A 302 -25.74 3.06 4.89
N ASP A 303 -26.28 2.10 4.14
CA ASP A 303 -25.55 1.43 3.04
C ASP A 303 -25.69 2.21 1.72
N ILE A 304 -24.67 2.11 0.88
CA ILE A 304 -24.72 2.43 -0.55
C ILE A 304 -24.69 1.10 -1.29
N ASN A 305 -25.79 0.77 -1.98
CA ASN A 305 -25.91 -0.44 -2.77
C ASN A 305 -26.11 -0.07 -4.24
N SER A 306 -25.17 -0.40 -5.07
CA SER A 306 -25.22 -0.18 -6.50
C SER A 306 -25.09 -1.50 -7.25
N ARG A 307 -26.01 -1.73 -8.18
CA ARG A 307 -25.95 -2.84 -9.13
C ARG A 307 -25.93 -2.29 -10.55
N ASN A 308 -24.96 -2.77 -11.34
CA ASN A 308 -24.80 -2.39 -12.74
C ASN A 308 -24.65 -0.87 -12.96
N LEU A 309 -23.94 -0.17 -12.09
CA LEU A 309 -23.65 1.25 -12.27
C LEU A 309 -22.64 1.44 -13.40
N GLN A 310 -22.99 2.22 -14.40
CA GLN A 310 -22.07 2.72 -15.41
C GLN A 310 -21.77 4.20 -15.11
N LEU A 311 -20.58 4.47 -14.62
CA LEU A 311 -20.12 5.81 -14.28
C LEU A 311 -19.11 6.28 -15.32
N GLU A 312 -19.43 7.34 -16.01
CA GLU A 312 -18.55 8.07 -16.91
C GLU A 312 -18.10 9.37 -16.23
N ILE A 313 -16.81 9.58 -16.09
CA ILE A 313 -16.25 10.82 -15.58
C ILE A 313 -15.48 11.50 -16.71
N THR A 314 -15.88 12.72 -17.00
CA THR A 314 -15.29 13.55 -18.06
C THR A 314 -14.38 14.61 -17.47
N GLU A 315 -13.64 15.34 -18.30
CA GLU A 315 -12.87 16.51 -17.88
C GLU A 315 -13.71 17.79 -17.98
N ASP A 316 -13.43 18.73 -17.09
CA ASP A 316 -13.98 20.09 -17.17
C ASP A 316 -13.35 20.89 -18.32
N GLU A 317 -13.79 22.13 -18.52
CA GLU A 317 -13.24 23.04 -19.55
C GLU A 317 -11.75 23.38 -19.37
N ASN A 318 -11.15 23.09 -18.21
CA ASN A 318 -9.73 23.28 -17.93
C ASN A 318 -8.91 21.99 -18.14
N GLY A 319 -9.53 20.89 -18.56
CA GLY A 319 -8.91 19.58 -18.76
C GLY A 319 -8.62 18.84 -17.46
N VAL A 320 -9.33 19.17 -16.37
CA VAL A 320 -9.21 18.47 -15.09
C VAL A 320 -10.30 17.41 -15.01
N GLY A 321 -9.91 16.16 -14.74
CA GLY A 321 -10.87 15.07 -14.58
C GLY A 321 -11.76 15.25 -13.35
N GLY A 322 -13.03 14.93 -13.47
CA GLY A 322 -14.00 15.02 -12.39
C GLY A 322 -13.67 14.05 -11.24
N LYS A 323 -14.21 14.29 -10.06
CA LYS A 323 -13.96 13.53 -8.82
C LYS A 323 -15.15 12.64 -8.48
N ALA A 324 -14.87 11.49 -7.84
CA ALA A 324 -15.88 10.56 -7.38
C ALA A 324 -15.75 10.25 -5.89
N TYR A 325 -16.82 10.49 -5.13
CA TYR A 325 -16.89 10.21 -3.69
C TYR A 325 -18.07 9.28 -3.39
N PHE A 326 -17.77 8.15 -2.72
CA PHE A 326 -18.75 7.23 -2.19
C PHE A 326 -18.53 7.14 -0.68
N GLU A 327 -19.49 7.53 0.13
CA GLU A 327 -19.38 7.55 1.58
C GLU A 327 -20.60 6.95 2.27
N ALA A 328 -20.44 5.80 2.92
CA ALA A 328 -21.43 5.17 3.79
C ALA A 328 -20.94 5.31 5.24
N THR A 329 -21.53 6.25 6.00
CA THR A 329 -21.02 6.65 7.32
C THR A 329 -21.02 5.51 8.34
N THR A 330 -22.08 4.68 8.37
CA THR A 330 -22.20 3.54 9.30
C THR A 330 -22.40 2.20 8.58
N GLY A 331 -22.57 2.21 7.28
CA GLY A 331 -22.92 1.08 6.44
C GLY A 331 -21.82 0.60 5.52
N THR A 332 -22.24 -0.21 4.56
CA THR A 332 -21.42 -0.81 3.51
C THR A 332 -21.52 0.01 2.23
N VAL A 333 -20.43 0.18 1.52
CA VAL A 333 -20.42 0.61 0.12
C VAL A 333 -20.31 -0.64 -0.74
N HIS A 334 -21.34 -0.95 -1.52
CA HIS A 334 -21.40 -2.11 -2.41
C HIS A 334 -21.63 -1.66 -3.85
N LEU A 335 -20.62 -1.90 -4.72
CA LEU A 335 -20.64 -1.53 -6.14
C LEU A 335 -20.56 -2.79 -7.02
N GLU A 336 -21.63 -3.59 -7.02
CA GLU A 336 -21.70 -4.86 -7.77
C GLU A 336 -21.81 -4.62 -9.28
N GLY A 337 -20.92 -5.25 -10.07
CA GLY A 337 -20.95 -5.20 -11.53
C GLY A 337 -20.72 -3.81 -12.12
N SER A 338 -20.34 -2.85 -11.28
CA SER A 338 -20.20 -1.44 -11.69
C SER A 338 -18.97 -1.23 -12.60
N THR A 339 -19.09 -0.27 -13.50
CA THR A 339 -18.01 0.15 -14.40
C THR A 339 -17.77 1.64 -14.23
N ILE A 340 -16.51 2.03 -14.00
CA ILE A 340 -16.10 3.43 -13.88
C ILE A 340 -15.14 3.72 -15.04
N THR A 341 -15.48 4.68 -15.86
CA THR A 341 -14.72 5.03 -17.08
C THR A 341 -14.28 6.49 -17.03
N ALA A 342 -12.99 6.72 -17.25
CA ALA A 342 -12.44 8.06 -17.46
C ALA A 342 -12.52 8.41 -18.94
N LYS A 343 -13.27 9.46 -19.28
CA LYS A 343 -13.25 10.08 -20.62
C LYS A 343 -12.52 11.43 -20.59
N THR A 344 -11.32 11.38 -20.08
CA THR A 344 -10.39 12.50 -20.00
C THR A 344 -9.30 12.34 -21.04
N SER A 345 -8.62 13.40 -21.41
CA SER A 345 -7.57 13.40 -22.45
C SER A 345 -6.38 12.49 -22.08
N ASP A 346 -6.12 12.28 -20.80
CA ASP A 346 -5.04 11.45 -20.27
C ASP A 346 -5.50 10.08 -19.72
N GLY A 347 -6.80 9.81 -19.75
CA GLY A 347 -7.39 8.55 -19.30
C GLY A 347 -7.48 8.37 -17.77
N PHE A 348 -7.30 9.46 -17.00
CA PHE A 348 -7.42 9.44 -15.54
C PHE A 348 -8.62 10.26 -15.09
N ILE A 349 -9.41 9.75 -14.16
CA ILE A 349 -10.35 10.57 -13.40
C ILE A 349 -9.57 11.42 -12.39
N GLY A 350 -10.21 12.43 -11.81
CA GLY A 350 -9.63 13.17 -10.68
C GLY A 350 -9.47 12.28 -9.43
N ASP A 351 -9.73 12.85 -8.25
CA ASP A 351 -9.64 12.03 -7.04
C ASP A 351 -10.82 11.06 -6.94
N MET A 352 -10.55 9.82 -6.57
CA MET A 352 -11.56 8.82 -6.23
C MET A 352 -11.49 8.44 -4.76
N THR A 353 -12.63 8.51 -4.06
CA THR A 353 -12.69 8.18 -2.65
C THR A 353 -13.86 7.25 -2.37
N VAL A 354 -13.59 6.15 -1.67
CA VAL A 354 -14.59 5.21 -1.16
C VAL A 354 -14.39 5.09 0.34
N ILE A 355 -15.41 5.46 1.13
CA ILE A 355 -15.39 5.37 2.58
C ILE A 355 -16.61 4.56 3.03
N ALA A 356 -16.38 3.46 3.73
CA ALA A 356 -17.42 2.62 4.30
C ALA A 356 -17.23 2.51 5.83
N GLY A 357 -18.28 2.74 6.59
CA GLY A 357 -18.26 2.53 8.03
C GLY A 357 -18.13 1.06 8.43
N LYS A 358 -18.54 0.15 7.52
CA LYS A 358 -18.35 -1.30 7.60
C LYS A 358 -17.50 -1.79 6.43
N ASP A 359 -18.11 -2.42 5.43
CA ASP A 359 -17.40 -3.04 4.32
C ASP A 359 -17.42 -2.16 3.07
N ALA A 360 -16.34 -2.15 2.32
CA ALA A 360 -16.29 -1.69 0.95
C ALA A 360 -16.26 -2.91 0.03
N ARG A 361 -17.40 -3.24 -0.60
CA ARG A 361 -17.55 -4.35 -1.56
C ARG A 361 -17.45 -3.79 -2.97
N LEU A 362 -16.34 -4.04 -3.61
CA LEU A 362 -15.94 -3.47 -4.90
C LEU A 362 -15.72 -4.60 -5.92
N ASP A 363 -16.61 -5.64 -5.83
CA ASP A 363 -16.52 -6.83 -6.64
C ASP A 363 -16.56 -6.48 -8.12
N ASP A 364 -15.55 -6.91 -8.85
CA ASP A 364 -15.37 -6.67 -10.29
C ASP A 364 -15.33 -5.19 -10.73
N VAL A 365 -15.10 -4.24 -9.83
CA VAL A 365 -14.96 -2.81 -10.19
C VAL A 365 -13.58 -2.51 -10.77
N PHE A 366 -12.55 -3.02 -10.13
CA PHE A 366 -11.15 -2.71 -10.43
C PHE A 366 -10.43 -3.87 -11.13
N THR A 367 -10.99 -4.38 -12.20
CA THR A 367 -10.34 -5.43 -12.99
C THR A 367 -9.42 -4.83 -14.05
N PRO A 368 -8.39 -5.56 -14.54
CA PRO A 368 -7.53 -5.10 -15.62
C PRO A 368 -8.28 -4.69 -16.89
N GLU A 369 -9.43 -5.31 -17.15
CA GLU A 369 -10.26 -5.05 -18.32
C GLU A 369 -11.00 -3.72 -18.21
N LYS A 370 -11.43 -3.34 -17.00
CA LYS A 370 -12.12 -2.06 -16.73
C LYS A 370 -11.16 -0.89 -16.59
N ASN A 371 -9.90 -1.14 -16.26
CA ASN A 371 -8.78 -0.19 -16.29
C ASN A 371 -9.09 1.17 -15.64
N VAL A 372 -9.63 1.16 -14.42
CA VAL A 372 -9.97 2.37 -13.66
C VAL A 372 -8.69 3.07 -13.19
N LYS A 373 -8.48 4.30 -13.63
CA LYS A 373 -7.31 5.12 -13.28
C LYS A 373 -7.75 6.44 -12.68
N ALA A 374 -7.05 6.90 -11.63
CA ALA A 374 -7.37 8.15 -10.94
C ALA A 374 -6.12 9.02 -10.73
N GLU A 375 -6.31 10.32 -10.50
CA GLU A 375 -5.22 11.17 -10.06
C GLU A 375 -4.72 10.74 -8.67
N SER A 376 -5.66 10.55 -7.73
CA SER A 376 -5.42 9.89 -6.44
C SER A 376 -6.60 8.97 -6.11
N MET A 377 -6.35 7.89 -5.36
CA MET A 377 -7.40 6.98 -4.94
C MET A 377 -7.29 6.65 -3.46
N SER A 378 -8.42 6.70 -2.75
CA SER A 378 -8.50 6.33 -1.34
C SER A 378 -9.70 5.41 -1.11
N ILE A 379 -9.42 4.20 -0.65
CA ILE A 379 -10.44 3.19 -0.30
C ILE A 379 -10.29 2.88 1.18
N ARG A 380 -11.30 3.19 1.98
CA ARG A 380 -11.29 2.99 3.42
C ARG A 380 -12.54 2.25 3.87
N ALA A 381 -12.35 1.22 4.70
CA ALA A 381 -13.45 0.48 5.31
C ALA A 381 -13.22 0.32 6.82
N GLY A 382 -14.28 0.43 7.60
CA GLY A 382 -14.24 0.18 9.04
C GLY A 382 -13.99 -1.28 9.38
N ASP A 383 -14.38 -2.21 8.48
CA ASP A 383 -14.19 -3.64 8.63
C ASP A 383 -13.43 -4.22 7.43
N ALA A 384 -14.09 -4.60 6.33
CA ALA A 384 -13.44 -5.25 5.20
C ALA A 384 -13.44 -4.42 3.91
N VAL A 385 -12.35 -4.51 3.14
CA VAL A 385 -12.33 -4.18 1.71
C VAL A 385 -12.36 -5.47 0.91
N ASN A 386 -13.36 -5.62 0.04
CA ASN A 386 -13.53 -6.75 -0.86
C ASN A 386 -13.39 -6.27 -2.31
N PHE A 387 -12.39 -6.75 -3.02
CA PHE A 387 -12.20 -6.52 -4.45
C PHE A 387 -12.77 -7.64 -5.32
N GLY A 388 -13.37 -8.68 -4.72
CA GLY A 388 -13.76 -9.91 -5.40
C GLY A 388 -12.66 -10.97 -5.41
N GLU A 389 -12.90 -12.05 -6.16
CA GLU A 389 -11.94 -13.16 -6.27
C GLU A 389 -10.94 -12.99 -7.43
N GLY A 390 -11.15 -12.01 -8.27
CA GLY A 390 -10.37 -11.78 -9.49
C GLY A 390 -9.15 -10.88 -9.28
N THR A 391 -8.32 -10.80 -10.34
CA THR A 391 -7.19 -9.89 -10.41
C THR A 391 -7.64 -8.43 -10.27
N VAL A 392 -6.94 -7.66 -9.45
CA VAL A 392 -7.20 -6.23 -9.21
C VAL A 392 -6.19 -5.38 -9.95
N ALA A 393 -6.65 -4.29 -10.56
CA ALA A 393 -5.78 -3.28 -11.19
C ALA A 393 -6.16 -1.88 -10.70
N LEU A 394 -5.27 -1.26 -9.94
CA LEU A 394 -5.40 0.10 -9.43
C LEU A 394 -4.20 0.93 -9.87
N GLU A 395 -4.44 2.00 -10.61
CA GLU A 395 -3.40 2.90 -11.11
C GLU A 395 -3.73 4.36 -10.76
N THR A 396 -2.76 5.08 -10.17
CA THR A 396 -2.90 6.50 -9.86
C THR A 396 -1.67 7.30 -10.28
N LYS A 397 -1.86 8.59 -10.60
CA LYS A 397 -0.75 9.52 -10.85
C LYS A 397 -0.06 9.98 -9.58
N LYS A 398 -0.79 10.02 -8.48
CA LYS A 398 -0.30 10.47 -7.16
C LYS A 398 -0.44 9.33 -6.16
N ASP A 399 -1.32 9.46 -5.22
CA ASP A 399 -1.41 8.57 -4.07
C ASP A 399 -2.48 7.49 -4.26
N LEU A 400 -2.18 6.28 -3.83
CA LEU A 400 -3.10 5.15 -3.73
C LEU A 400 -3.09 4.64 -2.29
N THR A 401 -4.24 4.72 -1.63
CA THR A 401 -4.41 4.28 -0.25
C THR A 401 -5.54 3.25 -0.14
N VAL A 402 -5.25 2.12 0.50
CA VAL A 402 -6.26 1.12 0.91
C VAL A 402 -6.11 0.90 2.41
N GLU A 403 -7.18 1.13 3.17
CA GLU A 403 -7.18 1.02 4.64
C GLU A 403 -8.42 0.27 5.12
N ALA A 404 -8.22 -0.82 5.90
CA ALA A 404 -9.30 -1.65 6.43
C ALA A 404 -8.85 -2.39 7.71
N ASN A 405 -9.80 -3.09 8.38
CA ASN A 405 -9.39 -4.09 9.35
C ASN A 405 -8.79 -5.30 8.64
N HIS A 406 -9.44 -5.78 7.56
CA HIS A 406 -8.90 -6.87 6.73
C HIS A 406 -9.32 -6.71 5.26
N LEU A 407 -8.63 -7.40 4.35
CA LEU A 407 -9.15 -7.66 3.01
C LEU A 407 -9.96 -8.95 3.03
N THR A 408 -10.98 -9.06 2.21
CA THR A 408 -11.79 -10.29 2.16
C THR A 408 -10.91 -11.49 1.76
N GLY A 409 -10.92 -12.54 2.61
CA GLY A 409 -10.04 -13.68 2.46
C GLY A 409 -8.61 -13.43 2.91
N ASP A 410 -8.33 -12.30 3.58
CA ASP A 410 -7.02 -11.87 4.08
C ASP A 410 -5.92 -11.88 3.00
N ARG A 411 -6.31 -11.57 1.75
CA ARG A 411 -5.41 -11.69 0.60
C ARG A 411 -5.57 -10.58 -0.44
N ILE A 412 -4.48 -10.35 -1.17
CA ILE A 412 -4.46 -9.68 -2.48
C ILE A 412 -4.39 -10.78 -3.54
N ALA A 413 -5.35 -10.83 -4.45
CA ALA A 413 -5.47 -11.87 -5.47
C ALA A 413 -4.27 -11.89 -6.42
N ALA A 414 -3.98 -13.06 -6.99
CA ALA A 414 -2.87 -13.29 -7.91
C ALA A 414 -2.89 -12.35 -9.12
N GLU A 415 -1.71 -12.04 -9.66
CA GLU A 415 -1.47 -11.19 -10.83
C GLU A 415 -2.04 -9.75 -10.69
N SER A 416 -2.39 -9.31 -9.47
CA SER A 416 -2.92 -7.96 -9.23
C SER A 416 -1.84 -6.88 -9.39
N VAL A 417 -2.27 -5.67 -9.82
CA VAL A 417 -1.39 -4.54 -10.05
C VAL A 417 -1.85 -3.34 -9.22
N PHE A 418 -0.95 -2.81 -8.41
CA PHE A 418 -1.12 -1.58 -7.64
C PHE A 418 -0.02 -0.59 -8.03
N ALA A 419 -0.36 0.44 -8.77
CA ALA A 419 0.61 1.41 -9.27
C ALA A 419 0.23 2.83 -8.83
N ALA A 420 1.09 3.47 -8.06
CA ALA A 420 0.96 4.86 -7.64
C ALA A 420 2.13 5.70 -8.17
N GLY A 421 1.86 6.88 -8.68
CA GLY A 421 2.94 7.78 -9.11
C GLY A 421 3.71 8.38 -7.95
N SER A 422 3.08 8.50 -6.77
CA SER A 422 3.69 9.05 -5.55
C SER A 422 3.69 8.02 -4.43
N ALA A 423 2.64 7.93 -3.61
CA ALA A 423 2.60 7.00 -2.49
C ALA A 423 1.59 5.86 -2.71
N LEU A 424 2.03 4.62 -2.55
CA LEU A 424 1.20 3.43 -2.41
C LEU A 424 1.16 3.03 -0.94
N SER A 425 -0.02 2.98 -0.34
CA SER A 425 -0.21 2.54 1.03
C SER A 425 -1.35 1.53 1.12
N ILE A 426 -1.04 0.32 1.57
CA ILE A 426 -2.04 -0.72 1.87
C ILE A 426 -1.89 -1.08 3.34
N SER A 427 -2.91 -0.78 4.14
CA SER A 427 -2.90 -0.97 5.58
C SER A 427 -4.12 -1.77 6.03
N VAL A 428 -3.87 -2.94 6.62
CA VAL A 428 -4.90 -3.77 7.25
C VAL A 428 -4.50 -4.10 8.68
N LYS A 429 -5.46 -4.35 9.57
CA LYS A 429 -5.16 -4.68 10.97
C LYS A 429 -4.96 -6.18 11.21
N GLU A 430 -5.60 -7.00 10.39
CA GLU A 430 -5.46 -8.45 10.42
C GLU A 430 -4.37 -8.92 9.43
N ASP A 431 -4.32 -10.21 9.15
CA ASP A 431 -3.30 -10.81 8.31
C ASP A 431 -3.45 -10.36 6.85
N LEU A 432 -2.33 -10.25 6.12
CA LEU A 432 -2.31 -9.92 4.70
C LEU A 432 -1.42 -10.90 3.93
N HIS A 433 -2.06 -11.70 3.11
CA HIS A 433 -1.39 -12.60 2.17
C HIS A 433 -1.42 -12.01 0.76
N VAL A 434 -0.25 -11.71 0.20
CA VAL A 434 -0.10 -11.25 -1.18
C VAL A 434 0.20 -12.46 -2.04
N GLU A 435 -0.75 -12.83 -2.91
CA GLU A 435 -0.65 -14.01 -3.77
C GLU A 435 0.40 -13.85 -4.88
N GLU A 436 0.63 -14.90 -5.66
CA GLU A 436 1.67 -14.93 -6.69
C GLU A 436 1.44 -13.89 -7.80
N GLY A 437 2.53 -13.36 -8.36
CA GLY A 437 2.50 -12.48 -9.53
C GLY A 437 2.04 -11.05 -9.26
N VAL A 438 1.75 -10.66 -8.02
CA VAL A 438 1.32 -9.30 -7.67
C VAL A 438 2.44 -8.29 -7.91
N GLN A 439 2.09 -7.14 -8.49
CA GLN A 439 2.99 -6.03 -8.73
C GLN A 439 2.52 -4.79 -7.96
N ALA A 440 3.36 -4.30 -7.06
CA ALA A 440 3.12 -3.08 -6.30
C ALA A 440 4.23 -2.06 -6.56
N SER A 441 3.87 -0.86 -7.01
CA SER A 441 4.86 0.18 -7.35
C SER A 441 4.40 1.58 -6.96
N GLY A 442 5.39 2.44 -6.63
CA GLY A 442 5.16 3.83 -6.27
C GLY A 442 6.48 4.54 -5.98
N GLN A 443 6.48 5.86 -5.82
CA GLN A 443 7.66 6.56 -5.30
C GLN A 443 7.96 6.09 -3.87
N ASN A 444 6.93 5.98 -3.05
CA ASN A 444 6.99 5.38 -1.72
C ASN A 444 5.94 4.28 -1.62
N VAL A 445 6.35 3.06 -1.28
CA VAL A 445 5.44 1.91 -1.13
C VAL A 445 5.42 1.49 0.32
N LYS A 446 4.21 1.32 0.88
CA LYS A 446 4.03 0.86 2.25
C LYS A 446 2.94 -0.20 2.37
N PHE A 447 3.27 -1.30 3.04
CA PHE A 447 2.32 -2.31 3.50
C PHE A 447 2.32 -2.36 5.02
N SER A 448 1.15 -2.50 5.62
CA SER A 448 1.02 -2.68 7.07
C SER A 448 -0.06 -3.71 7.38
N SER A 449 0.25 -4.69 8.26
CA SER A 449 -0.70 -5.74 8.65
C SER A 449 -0.33 -6.35 10.01
N LYS A 450 -1.12 -7.33 10.46
CA LYS A 450 -0.76 -8.13 11.62
C LYS A 450 0.32 -9.14 11.21
N ASP A 451 0.00 -10.13 10.38
CA ASP A 451 0.98 -10.98 9.73
C ASP A 451 1.03 -10.66 8.23
N PHE A 452 2.20 -10.73 7.64
CA PHE A 452 2.42 -10.35 6.25
C PHE A 452 3.13 -11.45 5.47
N THR A 453 2.56 -11.85 4.33
CA THR A 453 3.17 -12.85 3.46
C THR A 453 3.20 -12.39 2.02
N LEU A 454 4.36 -12.49 1.36
CA LEU A 454 4.52 -12.36 -0.09
C LEU A 454 4.77 -13.73 -0.72
N ALA A 455 3.96 -14.09 -1.70
CA ALA A 455 4.10 -15.33 -2.46
C ALA A 455 4.99 -15.16 -3.72
N ASP A 456 5.17 -16.25 -4.44
CA ASP A 456 6.03 -16.36 -5.64
C ASP A 456 5.75 -15.29 -6.71
N ARG A 457 6.77 -14.89 -7.46
CA ARG A 457 6.70 -13.91 -8.57
C ARG A 457 6.15 -12.54 -8.18
N THR A 458 6.16 -12.19 -6.90
CA THR A 458 5.68 -10.90 -6.41
C THR A 458 6.76 -9.83 -6.49
N THR A 459 6.37 -8.63 -6.95
CA THR A 459 7.27 -7.47 -7.03
C THR A 459 6.71 -6.29 -6.24
N VAL A 460 7.53 -5.76 -5.32
CA VAL A 460 7.28 -4.51 -4.60
C VAL A 460 8.41 -3.54 -4.94
N ARG A 461 8.10 -2.44 -5.62
CA ARG A 461 9.10 -1.49 -6.11
C ARG A 461 8.80 -0.07 -5.66
N GLY A 462 9.65 0.47 -4.78
CA GLY A 462 9.65 1.89 -4.41
C GLY A 462 10.64 2.69 -5.29
N GLY A 463 10.24 3.82 -5.83
CA GLY A 463 11.16 4.76 -6.48
C GLY A 463 12.11 5.42 -5.46
N SER A 464 11.67 5.62 -4.23
CA SER A 464 12.49 6.08 -3.11
C SER A 464 12.48 5.07 -1.98
N THR A 465 11.31 4.72 -1.45
CA THR A 465 11.21 3.82 -0.30
C THR A 465 10.24 2.66 -0.52
N ALA A 466 10.58 1.48 0.04
CA ALA A 466 9.67 0.35 0.18
C ALA A 466 9.65 -0.08 1.66
N GLU A 467 8.48 -0.07 2.28
CA GLU A 467 8.30 -0.36 3.70
C GLU A 467 7.24 -1.45 3.90
N ILE A 468 7.56 -2.46 4.69
CA ILE A 468 6.67 -3.56 5.06
C ILE A 468 6.69 -3.67 6.58
N ASP A 469 5.59 -3.34 7.23
CA ASP A 469 5.45 -3.34 8.68
C ASP A 469 4.38 -4.34 9.11
N ALA A 470 4.77 -5.40 9.81
CA ALA A 470 3.85 -6.31 10.46
C ALA A 470 3.93 -6.18 11.98
N SER A 471 2.80 -6.29 12.64
CA SER A 471 2.79 -6.42 14.11
C SER A 471 3.18 -7.82 14.57
N GLY A 472 2.99 -8.85 13.74
CA GLY A 472 3.36 -10.24 13.93
C GLY A 472 4.53 -10.68 13.06
N GLU A 473 4.31 -11.68 12.20
CA GLU A 473 5.34 -12.27 11.35
C GLU A 473 5.37 -11.67 9.94
N VAL A 474 6.57 -11.69 9.32
CA VAL A 474 6.76 -11.36 7.90
C VAL A 474 7.40 -12.55 7.20
N ALA A 475 6.77 -13.05 6.14
CA ALA A 475 7.27 -14.18 5.36
C ALA A 475 7.28 -13.89 3.86
N PHE A 476 8.38 -14.22 3.21
CA PHE A 476 8.54 -14.15 1.75
C PHE A 476 8.83 -15.55 1.23
N THR A 477 8.12 -15.98 0.19
CA THR A 477 8.25 -17.32 -0.37
C THR A 477 8.32 -17.30 -1.89
N GLY A 478 9.26 -18.06 -2.46
CA GLY A 478 9.45 -18.18 -3.91
C GLY A 478 10.30 -17.05 -4.51
N ASP A 479 9.95 -16.60 -5.71
CA ASP A 479 10.65 -15.53 -6.44
C ASP A 479 10.01 -14.17 -6.07
N VAL A 480 10.59 -13.50 -5.08
CA VAL A 480 10.06 -12.24 -4.55
C VAL A 480 11.10 -11.13 -4.69
N LEU A 481 10.65 -9.98 -5.19
CA LEU A 481 11.48 -8.79 -5.36
C LEU A 481 10.91 -7.63 -4.56
N VAL A 482 11.64 -7.15 -3.55
CA VAL A 482 11.32 -5.93 -2.78
C VAL A 482 12.46 -4.94 -2.92
N THR A 483 12.28 -3.90 -3.72
CA THR A 483 13.34 -2.95 -4.07
C THR A 483 12.95 -1.50 -3.87
N ALA A 484 13.94 -0.65 -3.64
CA ALA A 484 13.80 0.81 -3.65
C ALA A 484 15.16 1.48 -3.92
N ASP A 485 15.15 2.71 -4.47
CA ASP A 485 16.40 3.43 -4.77
C ASP A 485 17.11 3.95 -3.51
N ASP A 486 16.35 4.37 -2.48
CA ASP A 486 16.95 4.95 -1.26
C ASP A 486 16.92 3.97 -0.09
N SER A 487 15.75 3.39 0.24
CA SER A 487 15.65 2.49 1.39
C SER A 487 14.54 1.45 1.30
N VAL A 488 14.85 0.25 1.81
CA VAL A 488 13.89 -0.83 2.06
C VAL A 488 13.84 -1.10 3.56
N GLY A 489 12.64 -1.01 4.15
CA GLY A 489 12.35 -1.31 5.55
C GLY A 489 11.44 -2.52 5.68
N ILE A 490 11.79 -3.49 6.53
CA ILE A 490 10.94 -4.63 6.85
C ILE A 490 10.91 -4.78 8.36
N GLY A 491 9.72 -4.68 8.95
CA GLY A 491 9.47 -4.72 10.37
C GLY A 491 8.51 -5.85 10.78
N ALA A 492 8.86 -6.59 11.85
CA ALA A 492 8.02 -7.61 12.50
C ALA A 492 8.03 -7.35 14.02
N ALA A 493 7.03 -6.60 14.52
CA ALA A 493 7.07 -6.04 15.87
C ALA A 493 6.98 -7.08 17.00
N SER A 494 6.34 -8.23 16.78
CA SER A 494 6.28 -9.34 17.76
C SER A 494 6.77 -10.68 17.21
N GLY A 495 6.89 -10.81 15.89
CA GLY A 495 7.27 -12.03 15.18
C GLY A 495 8.67 -11.98 14.58
N GLY A 496 8.93 -12.92 13.66
CA GLY A 496 10.15 -13.03 12.88
C GLY A 496 10.00 -12.55 11.45
N ILE A 497 11.13 -12.43 10.75
CA ILE A 497 11.20 -12.19 9.31
C ILE A 497 11.81 -13.42 8.66
N THR A 498 11.13 -14.01 7.68
CA THR A 498 11.61 -15.20 6.96
C THR A 498 11.64 -14.95 5.45
N PHE A 499 12.77 -15.26 4.85
CA PHE A 499 12.99 -15.26 3.39
C PHE A 499 13.22 -16.70 2.93
N THR A 500 12.38 -17.23 2.06
CA THR A 500 12.48 -18.61 1.55
C THR A 500 12.48 -18.62 0.03
N GLY A 501 13.50 -19.19 -0.61
CA GLY A 501 13.60 -19.29 -2.05
C GLY A 501 14.38 -18.14 -2.71
N ALA A 502 13.90 -17.65 -3.87
CA ALA A 502 14.56 -16.63 -4.67
C ALA A 502 14.21 -15.20 -4.25
N VAL A 503 14.27 -14.91 -2.95
CA VAL A 503 13.88 -13.59 -2.41
C VAL A 503 15.03 -12.57 -2.57
N THR A 504 14.74 -11.45 -3.22
CA THR A 504 15.65 -10.30 -3.33
C THR A 504 15.07 -9.10 -2.58
N VAL A 505 15.88 -8.50 -1.69
CA VAL A 505 15.51 -7.33 -0.89
C VAL A 505 16.58 -6.25 -1.02
N GLY A 506 16.18 -5.01 -1.28
CA GLY A 506 17.07 -3.87 -1.45
C GLY A 506 17.42 -3.63 -2.92
N ASP A 507 18.70 -3.63 -3.27
CA ASP A 507 19.13 -3.47 -4.65
C ASP A 507 18.80 -4.71 -5.51
N GLU A 508 18.36 -4.50 -6.74
CA GLU A 508 18.06 -5.60 -7.67
C GLU A 508 19.33 -6.37 -8.05
N THR A 509 20.44 -5.67 -8.18
CA THR A 509 21.75 -6.26 -8.49
C THR A 509 22.83 -5.84 -7.49
N LYS A 510 23.87 -6.67 -7.33
CA LYS A 510 25.05 -6.34 -6.48
C LYS A 510 25.82 -5.10 -6.94
N ALA A 511 25.63 -4.66 -8.17
CA ALA A 511 26.38 -3.54 -8.75
C ALA A 511 25.80 -2.17 -8.37
N GLU A 512 24.52 -2.11 -7.98
CA GLU A 512 23.83 -0.87 -7.68
C GLU A 512 24.35 -0.20 -6.40
N ASN A 513 24.41 -0.92 -5.29
CA ASN A 513 24.96 -0.48 -4.00
C ASN A 513 24.40 0.89 -3.54
N LYS A 514 23.06 1.05 -3.60
CA LYS A 514 22.37 2.30 -3.29
C LYS A 514 21.48 2.17 -2.06
N ALA A 515 20.58 1.19 -2.05
CA ALA A 515 19.55 1.05 -1.05
C ALA A 515 20.11 0.86 0.36
N LYS A 516 19.52 1.54 1.34
CA LYS A 516 19.67 1.19 2.75
C LYS A 516 18.63 0.14 3.10
N VAL A 517 19.04 -1.04 3.57
CA VAL A 517 18.13 -2.10 4.01
C VAL A 517 18.04 -2.12 5.53
N THR A 518 16.84 -2.08 6.06
CA THR A 518 16.56 -2.17 7.50
C THR A 518 15.62 -3.35 7.78
N LEU A 519 16.06 -4.30 8.58
CA LEU A 519 15.31 -5.49 8.99
C LEU A 519 15.16 -5.46 10.51
N LYS A 520 13.94 -5.35 11.04
CA LYS A 520 13.69 -5.31 12.50
C LYS A 520 12.66 -6.34 12.90
N ALA A 521 13.02 -7.24 13.79
CA ALA A 521 12.16 -8.30 14.28
C ALA A 521 12.26 -8.46 15.79
N ALA A 522 11.14 -8.77 16.45
CA ALA A 522 11.18 -9.25 17.83
C ALA A 522 11.65 -10.70 17.89
N GLY A 523 11.26 -11.53 16.92
CA GLY A 523 11.74 -12.89 16.71
C GLY A 523 13.00 -12.96 15.85
N SER A 524 13.20 -14.09 15.17
CA SER A 524 14.38 -14.32 14.34
C SER A 524 14.25 -13.69 12.96
N ILE A 525 15.39 -13.31 12.37
CA ILE A 525 15.52 -12.95 10.96
C ILE A 525 16.21 -14.11 10.25
N LEU A 526 15.54 -14.74 9.29
CA LEU A 526 15.98 -16.01 8.76
C LEU A 526 15.87 -16.06 7.23
N GLN A 527 16.97 -16.41 6.56
CA GLN A 527 17.06 -16.72 5.15
C GLN A 527 17.22 -18.21 4.96
N ARG A 528 16.33 -18.85 4.17
CA ARG A 528 16.30 -20.31 3.94
C ARG A 528 16.20 -20.64 2.45
N GLU A 529 16.70 -21.82 2.07
CA GLU A 529 16.49 -22.41 0.75
C GLU A 529 16.76 -21.41 -0.39
N VAL A 530 17.82 -20.64 -0.23
CA VAL A 530 18.17 -19.58 -1.17
C VAL A 530 18.44 -20.14 -2.56
N SER A 531 17.80 -19.60 -3.58
CA SER A 531 17.90 -20.06 -4.96
C SER A 531 17.98 -18.89 -5.95
N GLY A 532 18.50 -19.14 -7.13
CA GLY A 532 18.57 -18.16 -8.22
C GLY A 532 19.38 -16.92 -7.88
N ASN A 533 18.86 -15.75 -8.22
CA ASN A 533 19.51 -14.44 -7.96
C ASN A 533 19.16 -13.83 -6.60
N ALA A 534 18.68 -14.61 -5.65
CA ALA A 534 18.26 -14.16 -4.32
C ALA A 534 19.38 -13.45 -3.54
N GLY A 535 18.97 -12.53 -2.69
CA GLY A 535 19.87 -11.89 -1.72
C GLY A 535 19.34 -10.59 -1.15
N VAL A 536 19.85 -10.24 0.01
CA VAL A 536 19.63 -8.94 0.64
C VAL A 536 20.81 -8.05 0.28
N ARG A 537 20.58 -6.91 -0.38
CA ARG A 537 21.64 -6.12 -1.01
C ARG A 537 21.43 -4.63 -0.82
N GLY A 538 22.54 -3.88 -0.75
CA GLY A 538 22.48 -2.43 -0.66
C GLY A 538 23.78 -1.80 -0.19
N SER A 539 23.77 -0.48 -0.05
CA SER A 539 24.88 0.28 0.52
C SER A 539 25.08 -0.02 2.00
N SER A 540 23.98 -0.23 2.75
CA SER A 540 24.04 -0.59 4.15
C SER A 540 22.90 -1.51 4.56
N LEU A 541 23.21 -2.40 5.52
CA LEU A 541 22.25 -3.25 6.21
C LEU A 541 22.19 -2.84 7.69
N GLU A 542 20.99 -2.70 8.21
CA GLU A 542 20.70 -2.67 9.64
C GLU A 542 19.78 -3.85 9.95
N ALA A 543 20.24 -4.88 10.65
CA ALA A 543 19.45 -6.04 11.01
C ALA A 543 19.36 -6.17 12.53
N GLN A 544 18.17 -6.13 13.09
CA GLN A 544 17.92 -6.17 14.51
C GLN A 544 16.92 -7.28 14.86
N SER A 545 17.33 -8.20 15.75
CA SER A 545 16.50 -9.24 16.33
C SER A 545 16.58 -9.14 17.86
N SER A 546 15.46 -8.73 18.50
CA SER A 546 15.47 -8.49 19.95
C SER A 546 15.25 -9.73 20.82
N GLY A 547 14.75 -10.84 20.29
CA GLY A 547 14.46 -12.08 21.03
C GLY A 547 14.83 -13.37 20.28
N GLY A 548 15.42 -13.28 19.10
CA GLY A 548 15.77 -14.40 18.27
C GLY A 548 17.21 -14.33 17.72
N PHE A 549 17.46 -15.04 16.65
CA PHE A 549 18.75 -15.06 15.93
C PHE A 549 18.66 -14.33 14.60
N VAL A 550 19.79 -13.94 14.04
CA VAL A 550 19.91 -13.40 12.68
C VAL A 550 20.71 -14.38 11.83
N LYS A 551 20.04 -14.96 10.80
CA LYS A 551 20.69 -15.81 9.81
C LYS A 551 20.42 -15.27 8.41
N LEU A 552 21.39 -14.56 7.86
CA LEU A 552 21.40 -14.02 6.49
C LEU A 552 22.60 -14.62 5.74
N ASP A 553 22.38 -15.80 5.19
CA ASP A 553 23.42 -16.58 4.51
C ASP A 553 22.91 -17.04 3.14
N ALA A 554 23.03 -16.13 2.16
CA ALA A 554 22.73 -16.46 0.77
C ALA A 554 24.03 -16.75 0.03
N ARG A 555 24.22 -18.00 -0.35
CA ARG A 555 25.31 -18.39 -1.23
C ARG A 555 24.98 -18.05 -2.68
N GLU A 556 26.01 -17.89 -3.51
CA GLU A 556 25.87 -17.70 -4.94
C GLU A 556 25.26 -18.96 -5.58
N GLY A 557 23.93 -18.96 -5.77
CA GLY A 557 23.18 -20.10 -6.33
C GLY A 557 22.90 -20.02 -7.83
N GLY A 558 23.53 -19.10 -8.59
CA GLY A 558 23.23 -18.89 -9.99
C GLY A 558 24.45 -18.92 -10.91
N THR A 559 24.26 -19.40 -12.14
CA THR A 559 25.25 -19.41 -13.21
C THR A 559 25.75 -18.02 -13.65
N SER A 560 25.13 -16.93 -13.18
CA SER A 560 25.44 -15.56 -13.56
C SER A 560 26.30 -14.78 -12.54
N GLY A 561 26.54 -15.30 -11.34
CA GLY A 561 27.30 -14.60 -10.31
C GLY A 561 26.61 -13.38 -9.70
N GLU A 562 25.32 -13.19 -9.95
CA GLU A 562 24.52 -12.06 -9.47
C GLU A 562 23.81 -12.32 -8.12
N GLY A 563 23.67 -13.57 -7.69
CA GLY A 563 23.05 -13.99 -6.44
C GLY A 563 23.86 -13.64 -5.18
N GLY A 564 23.21 -13.73 -4.02
CA GLY A 564 23.81 -13.59 -2.69
C GLY A 564 23.66 -12.23 -2.03
N ASN A 565 23.95 -12.20 -0.72
CA ASN A 565 23.92 -10.97 0.07
C ASN A 565 25.13 -10.08 -0.27
N ALA A 566 24.95 -8.75 -0.36
CA ALA A 566 26.00 -7.82 -0.70
C ALA A 566 25.77 -6.45 -0.08
N PHE A 567 26.70 -6.00 0.78
CA PHE A 567 26.65 -4.69 1.44
C PHE A 567 28.05 -4.07 1.52
N THR A 568 28.10 -2.74 1.51
CA THR A 568 29.32 -2.01 1.88
C THR A 568 29.47 -1.98 3.40
N LYS A 569 28.37 -1.77 4.13
CA LYS A 569 28.33 -1.74 5.58
C LYS A 569 27.16 -2.57 6.10
N ALA A 570 27.41 -3.36 7.15
CA ALA A 570 26.34 -4.07 7.86
C ALA A 570 26.43 -3.82 9.36
N GLU A 571 25.30 -3.57 9.99
CA GLU A 571 25.14 -3.49 11.44
C GLU A 571 24.11 -4.52 11.86
N ILE A 572 24.52 -5.46 12.73
CA ILE A 572 23.68 -6.57 13.16
C ILE A 572 23.58 -6.56 14.68
N GLU A 573 22.37 -6.52 15.19
CA GLU A 573 22.03 -6.69 16.60
C GLU A 573 21.17 -7.95 16.77
N SER A 574 21.57 -8.87 17.64
CA SER A 574 20.87 -10.13 17.83
C SER A 574 20.90 -10.56 19.28
N ALA A 575 19.77 -11.08 19.77
CA ALA A 575 19.70 -11.72 21.09
C ALA A 575 20.25 -13.15 21.10
N GLY A 576 20.36 -13.81 19.93
CA GLY A 576 20.86 -15.16 19.73
C GLY A 576 22.02 -15.23 18.75
N ASP A 577 22.12 -16.32 18.02
CA ASP A 577 23.18 -16.56 17.03
C ASP A 577 23.16 -15.53 15.92
N VAL A 578 24.33 -15.22 15.38
CA VAL A 578 24.50 -14.42 14.18
C VAL A 578 25.19 -15.25 13.11
N VAL A 579 24.52 -15.47 11.99
CA VAL A 579 25.09 -16.07 10.79
C VAL A 579 24.93 -15.06 9.65
N PHE A 580 26.03 -14.57 9.11
CA PHE A 580 26.01 -13.57 8.05
C PHE A 580 26.95 -13.96 6.92
N GLY A 581 26.41 -14.12 5.72
CA GLY A 581 27.16 -14.36 4.50
C GLY A 581 27.02 -13.19 3.52
N SER A 582 28.12 -12.68 3.00
CA SER A 582 28.17 -11.62 2.00
C SER A 582 29.11 -11.98 0.86
N THR A 583 28.62 -11.80 -0.37
CA THR A 583 29.39 -11.95 -1.61
C THR A 583 29.86 -10.60 -2.16
N GLY A 584 29.66 -9.52 -1.43
CA GLY A 584 30.04 -8.15 -1.79
C GLY A 584 31.55 -7.90 -1.80
N ARG A 585 31.97 -6.79 -2.40
CA ARG A 585 33.39 -6.42 -2.55
C ARG A 585 34.06 -6.03 -1.24
N THR A 586 33.34 -5.35 -0.36
CA THR A 586 33.80 -4.92 0.95
C THR A 586 32.62 -4.86 1.88
N THR A 587 32.73 -5.45 3.06
CA THR A 587 31.72 -5.39 4.09
C THR A 587 32.33 -4.85 5.37
N GLU A 588 31.90 -3.66 5.79
CA GLU A 588 32.12 -3.19 7.15
C GLU A 588 31.03 -3.81 8.01
N LEU A 589 31.40 -4.65 8.95
CA LEU A 589 30.47 -5.35 9.84
C LEU A 589 30.61 -4.83 11.27
N ALA A 590 29.54 -4.24 11.77
CA ALA A 590 29.38 -3.95 13.19
C ALA A 590 28.36 -4.95 13.77
N VAL A 591 28.77 -5.74 14.72
CA VAL A 591 27.89 -6.69 15.42
C VAL A 591 27.65 -6.16 16.82
N ASN A 592 26.39 -5.81 17.12
CA ASN A 592 25.94 -5.35 18.42
C ASN A 592 24.86 -6.30 18.93
N ALA A 593 25.23 -7.24 19.74
CA ALA A 593 24.26 -8.18 20.32
C ALA A 593 23.62 -7.67 21.62
N SER A 594 24.18 -6.68 22.17
CA SER A 594 23.67 -5.80 23.20
C SER A 594 24.46 -4.50 23.09
N LYS A 595 24.11 -3.45 23.79
CA LYS A 595 24.84 -2.16 23.76
C LYS A 595 26.38 -2.25 23.97
N ASN A 596 26.93 -3.44 24.15
CA ASN A 596 28.33 -3.72 24.47
C ASN A 596 29.06 -4.61 23.43
N GLY A 597 28.48 -4.92 22.28
CA GLY A 597 29.12 -5.77 21.24
C GLY A 597 29.20 -7.26 21.58
N ALA A 598 28.26 -7.79 22.39
CA ALA A 598 28.25 -9.20 22.79
C ALA A 598 27.16 -9.97 22.01
N VAL A 599 27.52 -11.08 21.35
CA VAL A 599 26.61 -12.06 20.72
C VAL A 599 26.33 -13.14 21.74
N SER A 600 25.06 -13.41 22.05
CA SER A 600 24.68 -14.41 23.05
C SER A 600 24.67 -15.85 22.52
N GLY A 601 25.21 -16.10 21.38
CA GLY A 601 25.35 -17.41 20.75
C GLY A 601 26.55 -17.44 19.82
N ASP A 602 26.48 -18.21 18.73
CA ASP A 602 27.52 -18.32 17.73
C ASP A 602 27.54 -17.11 16.78
N LEU A 603 28.74 -16.69 16.38
CA LEU A 603 28.93 -15.72 15.31
C LEU A 603 29.59 -16.41 14.11
N ARG A 604 28.88 -16.53 13.00
CA ARG A 604 29.39 -17.07 11.75
C ARG A 604 29.30 -16.01 10.64
N VAL A 605 30.43 -15.66 10.06
CA VAL A 605 30.50 -14.62 9.01
C VAL A 605 31.22 -15.16 7.79
N GLN A 606 30.60 -15.04 6.63
CA GLN A 606 31.16 -15.41 5.35
C GLN A 606 31.18 -14.23 4.39
N GLY A 607 32.36 -13.80 3.97
CA GLY A 607 32.57 -12.72 2.99
C GLY A 607 33.40 -13.21 1.80
N GLU A 608 32.81 -13.95 0.90
CA GLU A 608 33.50 -14.72 -0.16
C GLU A 608 34.52 -13.95 -1.01
N ARG A 609 34.22 -12.72 -1.40
CA ARG A 609 35.05 -11.88 -2.29
C ARG A 609 35.40 -10.54 -1.70
N GLY A 610 34.95 -10.25 -0.50
CA GLY A 610 35.12 -8.98 0.17
C GLY A 610 35.90 -9.08 1.45
N ALA A 611 36.31 -7.93 1.97
CA ALA A 611 36.86 -7.81 3.32
C ALA A 611 35.70 -7.72 4.33
N VAL A 612 35.85 -8.41 5.44
CA VAL A 612 34.99 -8.21 6.62
C VAL A 612 35.72 -7.29 7.58
N ILE A 613 35.09 -6.17 7.95
CA ILE A 613 35.65 -5.17 8.84
C ILE A 613 34.76 -5.08 10.09
N PHE A 614 35.29 -5.54 11.22
CA PHE A 614 34.67 -5.34 12.52
C PHE A 614 35.02 -3.94 13.04
N THR A 615 34.09 -3.02 12.97
CA THR A 615 34.31 -1.61 13.34
C THR A 615 34.42 -1.37 14.85
N ASN A 616 33.94 -2.32 15.64
CA ASN A 616 33.98 -2.33 17.11
C ASN A 616 34.57 -3.64 17.64
N GLY A 617 34.79 -3.73 18.93
CA GLY A 617 35.12 -5.00 19.60
C GLY A 617 33.86 -5.88 19.61
N VAL A 618 34.04 -7.18 19.31
CA VAL A 618 32.95 -8.17 19.27
C VAL A 618 33.28 -9.34 20.16
N SER A 619 32.30 -9.77 20.96
CA SER A 619 32.39 -10.98 21.78
C SER A 619 31.18 -11.90 21.53
N ALA A 620 31.42 -13.22 21.43
CA ALA A 620 30.38 -14.24 21.34
C ALA A 620 30.46 -15.21 22.52
N SER A 621 29.30 -15.56 23.09
CA SER A 621 29.24 -16.59 24.14
C SER A 621 29.34 -18.02 23.59
N GLY A 622 29.22 -18.18 22.28
CA GLY A 622 29.44 -19.42 21.54
C GLY A 622 30.74 -19.43 20.77
N GLU A 623 30.68 -19.97 19.57
CA GLU A 623 31.80 -20.07 18.64
C GLU A 623 31.84 -18.87 17.68
N VAL A 624 33.05 -18.48 17.26
CA VAL A 624 33.25 -17.47 16.21
C VAL A 624 33.93 -18.12 15.01
N ALA A 625 33.30 -18.02 13.85
CA ALA A 625 33.87 -18.47 12.57
C ALA A 625 33.74 -17.37 11.52
N VAL A 626 34.86 -16.91 10.97
CA VAL A 626 34.92 -15.86 9.96
C VAL A 626 35.68 -16.36 8.73
N ASN A 627 35.05 -16.34 7.57
CA ASN A 627 35.67 -16.63 6.28
C ASN A 627 35.46 -15.45 5.33
N ALA A 628 36.57 -14.87 4.82
CA ALA A 628 36.50 -13.71 3.94
C ALA A 628 37.80 -13.59 3.07
N ALA A 629 37.80 -12.70 2.09
CA ALA A 629 39.05 -12.39 1.36
C ALA A 629 40.05 -11.64 2.24
N ALA A 630 39.60 -10.86 3.20
CA ALA A 630 40.40 -10.23 4.25
C ALA A 630 39.55 -9.99 5.51
N VAL A 631 40.17 -9.97 6.68
CA VAL A 631 39.47 -9.72 7.96
C VAL A 631 40.20 -8.66 8.74
N HIS A 632 39.52 -7.57 9.05
CA HIS A 632 40.07 -6.47 9.84
C HIS A 632 39.16 -6.16 11.03
N GLY A 633 39.74 -5.76 12.14
CA GLY A 633 38.95 -5.44 13.33
C GLY A 633 39.70 -4.82 14.48
N ARG A 634 38.98 -4.61 15.59
CA ARG A 634 39.58 -4.17 16.86
C ARG A 634 39.85 -5.38 17.71
N ASP A 635 38.86 -5.90 18.39
CA ASP A 635 38.93 -7.07 19.27
C ASP A 635 37.90 -8.08 18.83
N LEU A 636 38.22 -9.38 18.89
CA LEU A 636 37.29 -10.45 18.63
C LEU A 636 37.48 -11.55 19.65
N SER A 637 36.42 -11.93 20.33
CA SER A 637 36.46 -12.96 21.38
C SER A 637 35.32 -13.94 21.30
N ALA A 638 35.56 -15.19 21.69
CA ALA A 638 34.60 -16.26 21.80
C ALA A 638 34.77 -16.97 23.14
N ASP A 639 33.70 -17.38 23.76
CA ASP A 639 33.80 -18.33 24.89
C ASP A 639 34.10 -19.75 24.38
N GLY A 640 33.63 -20.07 23.15
CA GLY A 640 33.96 -21.24 22.39
C GLY A 640 35.21 -21.07 21.49
N ARG A 641 35.25 -21.76 20.39
CA ARG A 641 36.33 -21.66 19.38
C ARG A 641 36.26 -20.33 18.63
N LEU A 642 37.45 -19.78 18.30
CA LEU A 642 37.56 -18.64 17.39
C LEU A 642 38.37 -19.06 16.17
N ALA A 643 37.75 -19.02 14.98
CA ALA A 643 38.40 -19.34 13.72
C ALA A 643 38.26 -18.20 12.70
N ILE A 644 39.38 -17.79 12.13
CA ILE A 644 39.46 -16.79 11.04
C ILE A 644 40.18 -17.42 9.87
N VAL A 645 39.51 -17.47 8.72
CA VAL A 645 40.09 -17.99 7.48
C VAL A 645 39.98 -16.93 6.38
N THR A 646 41.07 -16.56 5.74
CA THR A 646 41.01 -15.72 4.54
C THR A 646 41.23 -16.56 3.29
N ALA A 647 40.43 -16.27 2.25
CA ALA A 647 40.41 -17.01 1.02
C ALA A 647 41.79 -17.09 0.35
N LEU A 648 42.18 -18.30 0.01
CA LEU A 648 43.49 -18.63 -0.55
C LEU A 648 43.63 -18.32 -2.03
N GLU A 649 42.51 -18.22 -2.75
CA GLU A 649 42.45 -18.11 -4.19
C GLU A 649 42.04 -16.73 -4.71
N LYS A 650 41.33 -15.97 -3.95
CA LYS A 650 40.68 -14.74 -4.44
C LYS A 650 41.34 -13.54 -3.75
N LYS A 651 42.28 -12.91 -4.42
CA LYS A 651 42.79 -11.61 -3.94
C LYS A 651 41.67 -10.64 -3.69
N ALA A 652 41.69 -9.98 -2.55
CA ALA A 652 40.76 -8.87 -2.29
C ALA A 652 40.78 -7.88 -3.46
N PRO A 653 39.67 -7.21 -3.79
CA PRO A 653 39.61 -6.22 -4.85
C PRO A 653 40.72 -5.17 -4.70
N LYS A 654 41.23 -4.67 -5.84
CA LYS A 654 42.28 -3.66 -5.81
C LYS A 654 41.86 -2.44 -4.97
N GLY A 655 42.63 -2.16 -3.92
CA GLY A 655 42.39 -1.07 -2.97
C GLY A 655 41.54 -1.47 -1.74
N ALA A 656 41.08 -2.71 -1.66
CA ALA A 656 40.46 -3.24 -0.44
C ALA A 656 41.55 -3.69 0.56
N PRO A 657 41.24 -3.72 1.87
CA PRO A 657 42.11 -4.32 2.88
C PRO A 657 42.48 -5.75 2.51
N GLN A 658 43.67 -6.17 2.81
CA GLN A 658 44.18 -7.53 2.55
C GLN A 658 44.69 -8.14 3.84
N GLY A 659 44.63 -9.47 3.95
CA GLY A 659 45.11 -10.22 5.10
C GLY A 659 44.21 -10.15 6.33
N VAL A 660 44.81 -10.40 7.48
CA VAL A 660 44.16 -10.38 8.78
C VAL A 660 44.77 -9.29 9.63
N VAL A 661 44.02 -8.24 9.99
CA VAL A 661 44.52 -7.10 10.74
C VAL A 661 43.64 -6.77 11.93
N PHE A 662 44.14 -6.92 13.14
CA PHE A 662 43.46 -6.52 14.36
C PHE A 662 44.30 -5.52 15.16
N SER A 663 43.72 -4.37 15.50
CA SER A 663 44.36 -3.39 16.35
C SER A 663 44.27 -3.74 17.83
N GLY A 664 43.39 -4.67 18.20
CA GLY A 664 43.22 -5.27 19.50
C GLY A 664 43.57 -6.77 19.49
N GLY A 665 42.96 -7.52 20.40
CA GLY A 665 43.28 -8.93 20.62
C GLY A 665 42.27 -9.92 20.04
N LEU A 666 42.70 -11.18 20.00
CA LEU A 666 41.86 -12.35 19.72
C LEU A 666 41.82 -13.29 20.92
N SER A 667 40.65 -13.80 21.30
CA SER A 667 40.53 -14.76 22.40
C SER A 667 39.43 -15.79 22.17
N GLY A 668 39.70 -17.02 22.61
CA GLY A 668 38.75 -18.14 22.51
C GLY A 668 39.16 -19.34 23.36
N SER A 669 38.37 -20.39 23.38
CA SER A 669 38.82 -21.68 23.93
C SER A 669 39.95 -22.27 23.09
N ILE A 670 39.86 -22.14 21.77
CA ILE A 670 40.89 -22.40 20.77
C ILE A 670 40.89 -21.19 19.84
N VAL A 671 42.05 -20.72 19.39
CA VAL A 671 42.20 -19.62 18.45
C VAL A 671 42.93 -20.06 17.21
N THR A 672 42.26 -19.98 16.05
CA THR A 672 42.86 -20.40 14.77
C THR A 672 42.76 -19.24 13.74
N VAL A 673 43.87 -18.85 13.15
CA VAL A 673 43.95 -17.82 12.11
C VAL A 673 44.70 -18.37 10.88
N TYR A 674 44.01 -18.54 9.78
CA TYR A 674 44.61 -18.97 8.49
C TYR A 674 44.48 -17.85 7.45
N ALA A 675 45.59 -17.21 7.12
CA ALA A 675 45.57 -16.17 6.12
C ALA A 675 46.16 -16.68 4.80
N GLY A 676 45.33 -16.71 3.76
CA GLY A 676 45.72 -17.12 2.41
C GLY A 676 46.52 -16.07 1.64
N SER A 677 46.33 -14.78 1.96
CA SER A 677 47.04 -13.67 1.30
C SER A 677 47.12 -12.46 2.25
N GLY A 678 48.03 -11.54 1.92
CA GLY A 678 48.23 -10.32 2.73
C GLY A 678 49.01 -10.58 4.01
N ASP A 679 49.09 -9.58 4.87
CA ASP A 679 49.76 -9.67 6.17
C ASP A 679 48.84 -10.20 7.25
N VAL A 680 49.40 -10.83 8.27
CA VAL A 680 48.72 -11.11 9.53
C VAL A 680 49.29 -10.17 10.58
N VAL A 681 48.48 -9.24 11.06
CA VAL A 681 48.89 -8.23 12.05
C VAL A 681 47.89 -8.22 13.18
N ILE A 682 48.27 -8.67 14.35
CA ILE A 682 47.44 -8.66 15.54
C ILE A 682 48.25 -7.91 16.61
N GLU A 683 47.93 -6.64 16.85
CA GLU A 683 48.68 -5.78 17.76
C GLU A 683 48.41 -6.08 19.27
N GLY A 684 47.22 -6.59 19.56
CA GLY A 684 46.81 -6.99 20.90
C GLY A 684 47.16 -8.43 21.22
N PRO A 685 46.73 -8.93 22.40
CA PRO A 685 47.00 -10.29 22.81
C PRO A 685 46.16 -11.31 22.04
N VAL A 686 46.79 -12.46 21.71
CA VAL A 686 46.09 -13.65 21.20
C VAL A 686 46.06 -14.69 22.30
N ARG A 687 44.87 -15.12 22.73
CA ARG A 687 44.76 -15.98 23.91
C ARG A 687 43.81 -17.14 23.67
N SER A 688 44.26 -18.37 24.01
CA SER A 688 43.40 -19.51 24.15
C SER A 688 43.26 -19.92 25.62
N THR A 689 42.01 -20.25 26.02
CA THR A 689 41.74 -20.62 27.44
C THR A 689 41.77 -22.11 27.73
N LEU A 690 41.56 -22.93 26.69
CA LEU A 690 41.47 -24.40 26.84
C LEU A 690 42.38 -25.17 25.88
N GLY A 691 42.76 -24.61 24.73
CA GLY A 691 43.47 -25.35 23.70
C GLY A 691 44.56 -24.54 23.04
N GLU A 692 44.64 -24.60 21.71
CA GLU A 692 45.74 -24.14 20.92
C GLU A 692 45.56 -22.66 20.48
N VAL A 693 46.67 -22.04 20.13
CA VAL A 693 46.73 -20.80 19.34
C VAL A 693 47.46 -21.11 18.05
N ASP A 694 46.76 -21.03 16.94
CA ASP A 694 47.28 -21.29 15.59
C ASP A 694 47.18 -20.03 14.74
N VAL A 695 48.31 -19.45 14.34
CA VAL A 695 48.37 -18.28 13.48
C VAL A 695 49.22 -18.58 12.25
N TYR A 696 48.60 -18.77 11.10
CA TYR A 696 49.26 -19.15 9.86
C TYR A 696 49.06 -18.11 8.78
N ARG A 697 50.16 -17.65 8.15
CA ARG A 697 50.12 -17.01 6.83
C ARG A 697 50.66 -17.99 5.79
N LEU A 698 49.75 -18.36 4.88
CA LEU A 698 50.01 -19.47 3.95
C LEU A 698 50.48 -19.02 2.55
N ASP A 699 50.49 -17.72 2.26
CA ASP A 699 50.89 -17.16 0.95
C ASP A 699 52.37 -17.34 0.71
N GLN A 700 52.71 -18.13 -0.31
CA GLN A 700 54.08 -18.32 -0.79
C GLN A 700 54.46 -17.37 -1.94
N THR A 701 53.45 -16.76 -2.57
CA THR A 701 53.66 -15.98 -3.79
C THR A 701 54.19 -14.59 -3.50
N GLU A 702 53.76 -14.01 -2.40
CA GLU A 702 54.14 -12.66 -1.97
C GLU A 702 54.78 -12.68 -0.58
N ARG A 703 55.88 -11.89 -0.43
CA ARG A 703 56.49 -11.68 0.89
C ARG A 703 55.53 -10.90 1.76
N GLY A 704 55.30 -11.37 2.98
CA GLY A 704 54.44 -10.67 3.93
C GLY A 704 54.95 -10.84 5.36
N VAL A 705 54.21 -10.28 6.32
CA VAL A 705 54.59 -10.28 7.73
C VAL A 705 53.50 -10.95 8.54
N VAL A 706 53.91 -11.81 9.47
CA VAL A 706 53.03 -12.24 10.58
C VAL A 706 53.52 -11.48 11.80
N ARG A 707 52.71 -10.59 12.34
CA ARG A 707 52.95 -9.83 13.55
C ARG A 707 51.94 -10.18 14.63
N VAL A 708 52.42 -10.63 15.79
CA VAL A 708 51.57 -10.96 16.95
C VAL A 708 52.12 -10.14 18.13
N GLY A 709 51.24 -9.33 18.76
CA GLY A 709 51.66 -8.45 19.84
C GLY A 709 52.05 -9.22 21.13
N GLU A 710 51.21 -10.13 21.53
CA GLU A 710 51.39 -11.08 22.67
C GLU A 710 50.62 -12.35 22.33
N ALA A 711 51.10 -13.52 22.72
CA ALA A 711 50.35 -14.74 22.57
C ALA A 711 50.46 -15.62 23.80
N ASP A 712 49.31 -16.17 24.23
CA ASP A 712 49.17 -17.04 25.38
C ASP A 712 48.28 -18.24 25.07
N SER A 713 48.80 -19.44 25.15
CA SER A 713 48.08 -20.67 24.82
C SER A 713 48.06 -21.64 26.00
N ALA A 714 46.89 -22.21 26.24
CA ALA A 714 46.72 -23.25 27.25
C ALA A 714 47.43 -24.57 26.86
N HIS A 715 47.67 -24.79 25.56
CA HIS A 715 48.39 -25.95 25.05
C HIS A 715 49.48 -25.52 24.04
N THR A 716 49.31 -25.84 22.75
CA THR A 716 50.27 -25.53 21.71
C THR A 716 50.05 -24.11 21.15
N LEU A 717 51.13 -23.42 20.88
CA LEU A 717 51.15 -22.13 20.22
C LEU A 717 51.97 -22.21 18.94
N VAL A 718 51.37 -21.95 17.80
CA VAL A 718 52.01 -21.94 16.50
C VAL A 718 51.88 -20.57 15.85
N VAL A 719 52.98 -19.95 15.43
CA VAL A 719 53.00 -18.77 14.58
C VAL A 719 53.82 -19.05 13.35
N PHE A 720 53.20 -19.07 12.21
CA PHE A 720 53.83 -19.51 10.99
C PHE A 720 53.65 -18.51 9.83
N ASN A 721 54.72 -18.26 9.09
CA ASN A 721 54.70 -17.48 7.85
C ASN A 721 55.38 -18.26 6.73
N ALA A 722 54.62 -18.60 5.68
CA ALA A 722 55.15 -19.33 4.55
C ALA A 722 56.25 -18.57 3.77
N ARG A 723 56.13 -17.24 3.65
CA ARG A 723 57.12 -16.39 3.01
C ARG A 723 57.19 -14.99 3.67
N GLY A 724 58.28 -14.69 4.27
CA GLY A 724 58.52 -13.43 4.94
C GLY A 724 58.67 -13.54 6.46
N ASP A 725 58.63 -12.43 7.14
CA ASP A 725 59.05 -12.30 8.51
C ASP A 725 57.92 -12.67 9.53
N VAL A 726 58.30 -13.25 10.67
CA VAL A 726 57.50 -13.34 11.90
C VAL A 726 57.99 -12.34 12.91
N VAL A 727 57.17 -11.47 13.39
CA VAL A 727 57.47 -10.49 14.45
C VAL A 727 56.55 -10.78 15.64
N ALA A 728 57.12 -11.29 16.71
CA ALA A 728 56.37 -11.71 17.85
C ALA A 728 56.70 -10.90 19.09
N GLY A 729 55.73 -10.56 19.89
CA GLY A 729 55.84 -10.08 21.27
C GLY A 729 56.12 -11.22 22.24
N PRO A 730 55.86 -11.02 23.52
CA PRO A 730 55.92 -12.11 24.51
C PRO A 730 55.00 -13.27 24.12
N MET A 731 55.55 -14.48 24.10
CA MET A 731 54.76 -15.69 23.79
C MET A 731 54.91 -16.67 24.93
N HIS A 732 53.77 -17.24 25.35
CA HIS A 732 53.68 -18.25 26.37
C HIS A 732 52.82 -19.40 25.86
N SER A 733 53.28 -20.63 26.14
CA SER A 733 52.52 -21.85 25.83
C SER A 733 52.73 -22.82 26.98
N ALA A 734 51.67 -23.49 27.45
CA ALA A 734 51.80 -24.51 28.51
C ALA A 734 52.52 -25.74 28.02
N ASP A 735 52.39 -26.13 26.77
CA ASP A 735 53.01 -27.33 26.19
C ASP A 735 54.15 -27.02 25.23
N THR A 736 53.80 -26.56 24.02
CA THR A 736 54.73 -26.41 22.93
C THR A 736 54.57 -25.07 22.21
N LEU A 737 55.68 -24.39 21.91
CA LEU A 737 55.70 -23.14 21.17
C LEU A 737 56.50 -23.28 19.88
N TYR A 738 55.87 -22.94 18.75
CA TYR A 738 56.53 -22.87 17.46
C TYR A 738 56.39 -21.46 16.85
N ALA A 739 57.48 -20.85 16.48
CA ALA A 739 57.50 -19.62 15.69
C ALA A 739 58.39 -19.87 14.45
N PHE A 740 57.76 -19.83 13.27
CA PHE A 740 58.45 -20.24 12.05
C PHE A 740 58.26 -19.21 10.93
N ALA A 741 59.35 -18.75 10.36
CA ALA A 741 59.43 -17.89 9.20
C ALA A 741 59.97 -18.69 8.00
N GLY A 742 59.16 -18.86 6.99
CA GLY A 742 59.49 -19.60 5.78
C GLY A 742 60.43 -18.88 4.85
N TRP A 743 60.20 -19.03 3.53
CA TRP A 743 61.14 -18.49 2.49
C TRP A 743 61.42 -17.00 2.67
N GLU A 744 62.70 -16.60 2.62
CA GLU A 744 63.20 -15.24 2.76
C GLU A 744 62.79 -14.51 4.06
N GLY A 745 62.32 -15.22 5.07
CA GLY A 745 61.86 -14.66 6.33
C GLY A 745 62.80 -14.85 7.50
N ARG A 746 62.54 -14.12 8.57
CA ARG A 746 63.21 -14.20 9.85
C ARG A 746 62.21 -14.07 10.99
N VAL A 747 62.49 -14.72 12.09
CA VAL A 747 61.73 -14.57 13.34
C VAL A 747 62.38 -13.46 14.15
N TYR A 748 61.61 -12.44 14.48
CA TYR A 748 62.02 -11.35 15.37
C TYR A 748 61.22 -11.40 16.66
N GLY A 749 61.90 -11.53 17.79
CA GLY A 749 61.31 -11.36 19.13
C GLY A 749 61.38 -9.89 19.54
N ARG A 750 60.31 -9.29 20.05
CA ARG A 750 60.39 -8.01 20.78
C ARG A 750 60.90 -8.27 22.20
N SER A 751 61.43 -7.25 22.92
CA SER A 751 61.93 -7.34 24.27
C SER A 751 60.92 -8.06 25.19
N GLY A 752 61.29 -9.16 25.79
CA GLY A 752 60.42 -10.06 26.55
C GLY A 752 60.19 -11.41 25.88
N PHE A 753 60.70 -11.62 24.66
CA PHE A 753 60.80 -12.94 24.08
C PHE A 753 61.88 -13.73 24.86
N THR A 754 61.56 -14.12 26.06
CA THR A 754 62.26 -15.18 26.79
C THR A 754 61.72 -16.46 26.24
N SER A 755 62.45 -17.05 25.33
CA SER A 755 62.11 -18.36 24.82
C SER A 755 62.06 -19.37 25.96
N ASP A 756 60.91 -19.57 26.60
CA ASP A 756 60.58 -20.82 27.23
C ASP A 756 60.45 -21.95 26.18
N VAL A 757 60.83 -21.70 24.94
CA VAL A 757 61.12 -22.71 23.89
C VAL A 757 61.96 -23.85 24.47
N HIS A 758 62.63 -23.61 25.54
CA HIS A 758 63.44 -24.58 26.28
C HIS A 758 62.70 -25.59 27.13
N LYS A 759 61.45 -25.42 27.40
CA LYS A 759 60.61 -26.41 28.06
C LYS A 759 59.78 -27.25 27.11
N ALA A 760 59.97 -27.21 25.85
CA ALA A 760 59.67 -28.32 24.96
C ALA A 760 60.60 -29.49 25.32
N GLY A 761 60.54 -29.92 26.56
CA GLY A 761 60.93 -31.23 26.94
C GLY A 761 60.20 -32.17 26.05
N ALA A 762 60.90 -33.16 25.52
CA ALA A 762 60.37 -34.19 24.68
C ALA A 762 58.88 -34.40 24.87
N VAL A 763 58.10 -34.17 23.79
CA VAL A 763 56.67 -34.51 23.80
C VAL A 763 56.62 -36.04 23.90
N GLU A 764 56.72 -36.56 25.09
CA GLU A 764 56.33 -37.90 25.36
C GLU A 764 54.80 -37.90 25.39
N HIS A 765 54.22 -38.31 24.28
CA HIS A 765 52.79 -38.68 24.13
C HIS A 765 51.80 -37.57 24.56
N ALA A 766 51.79 -36.46 23.90
CA ALA A 766 50.57 -35.64 23.81
C ALA A 766 49.60 -36.46 22.97
N GLU A 767 48.50 -36.87 23.55
CA GLU A 767 47.36 -37.31 22.75
C GLU A 767 47.04 -36.24 21.71
N PRO A 768 46.61 -36.58 20.47
CA PRO A 768 46.31 -35.59 19.46
C PRO A 768 45.20 -34.67 19.98
N ILE A 769 45.62 -33.51 20.44
CA ILE A 769 44.74 -32.50 21.00
C ILE A 769 44.23 -31.70 19.81
N GLY A 770 42.93 -31.73 19.65
CA GLY A 770 42.21 -30.78 18.83
C GLY A 770 42.73 -30.70 17.42
N LEU A 771 42.34 -31.63 16.63
CA LEU A 771 42.29 -31.58 15.18
C LEU A 771 42.05 -30.16 14.73
N VAL A 772 42.73 -29.68 13.70
CA VAL A 772 42.32 -28.51 12.91
C VAL A 772 40.84 -28.68 12.67
N PRO A 773 39.98 -27.79 13.18
CA PRO A 773 38.54 -27.97 13.06
C PRO A 773 38.22 -28.07 11.60
N ASP A 774 37.30 -28.96 11.23
CA ASP A 774 36.74 -28.96 9.88
C ASP A 774 35.95 -27.66 9.70
N LEU A 775 36.65 -26.65 9.21
CA LEU A 775 36.08 -25.33 9.03
C LEU A 775 35.01 -25.31 7.94
N SER A 776 34.97 -26.34 7.07
CA SER A 776 33.95 -26.46 6.03
C SER A 776 32.55 -26.67 6.63
N GLU A 777 32.43 -27.49 7.66
CA GLU A 777 31.17 -27.69 8.38
C GLU A 777 30.81 -26.45 9.21
N TRP A 778 31.80 -25.87 9.84
CA TRP A 778 31.67 -24.69 10.69
C TRP A 778 31.29 -23.41 9.94
N LEU A 779 31.95 -23.17 8.82
CA LEU A 779 31.71 -22.01 7.96
C LEU A 779 30.66 -22.28 6.89
N ASN A 780 30.10 -23.49 6.87
CA ASN A 780 29.17 -23.93 5.86
C ASN A 780 29.79 -23.86 4.45
N LEU A 781 31.10 -24.11 4.34
CA LEU A 781 31.81 -24.19 3.07
C LEU A 781 31.57 -25.53 2.42
N ASP A 782 31.28 -25.53 1.14
CA ASP A 782 31.20 -26.77 0.36
C ASP A 782 32.61 -27.19 -0.02
N ALA A 783 33.00 -28.41 0.34
CA ALA A 783 34.33 -28.94 0.04
C ALA A 783 34.66 -28.98 -1.48
N ALA A 784 33.62 -28.93 -2.32
CA ALA A 784 33.75 -28.85 -3.77
C ALA A 784 34.17 -27.46 -4.30
N GLU A 785 34.08 -26.43 -3.47
CA GLU A 785 34.42 -25.05 -3.89
C GLU A 785 35.92 -24.74 -3.79
N LEU A 786 36.68 -25.60 -3.13
CA LEU A 786 38.13 -25.46 -3.02
C LEU A 786 38.81 -26.23 -4.19
N ASP A 787 39.24 -25.52 -5.22
CA ASP A 787 40.07 -26.15 -6.28
C ASP A 787 41.51 -26.35 -5.75
N PRO A 788 41.91 -27.59 -5.44
CA PRO A 788 43.22 -27.85 -4.88
C PRO A 788 44.39 -27.48 -5.81
N SER A 789 44.11 -27.37 -7.11
CA SER A 789 45.18 -27.04 -8.09
C SER A 789 45.51 -25.55 -8.09
N ALA A 790 44.65 -24.71 -7.56
CA ALA A 790 44.86 -23.27 -7.51
C ALA A 790 45.55 -22.80 -6.22
N LEU A 791 45.77 -23.68 -5.26
CA LEU A 791 46.36 -23.32 -3.97
C LEU A 791 47.86 -23.14 -4.09
N PRO A 792 48.47 -22.10 -3.47
CA PRO A 792 49.89 -21.94 -3.42
C PRO A 792 50.54 -23.05 -2.59
N ARG A 793 51.63 -23.59 -3.08
CA ARG A 793 52.40 -24.64 -2.41
C ARG A 793 53.43 -24.03 -1.50
N LEU A 794 53.51 -24.52 -0.24
CA LEU A 794 54.50 -24.10 0.71
C LEU A 794 55.90 -24.62 0.31
N SER A 795 56.91 -23.75 0.45
CA SER A 795 58.30 -24.15 0.31
C SER A 795 59.15 -23.48 1.38
N PHE A 796 60.08 -24.21 1.89
CA PHE A 796 60.99 -23.76 2.93
C PHE A 796 62.43 -23.85 2.44
N THR A 797 63.29 -22.98 2.90
CA THR A 797 64.72 -22.99 2.61
C THR A 797 65.53 -23.23 3.85
N ALA A 798 66.67 -23.87 3.70
CA ALA A 798 67.58 -24.12 4.80
C ALA A 798 68.08 -22.83 5.52
N ARG A 799 68.01 -21.69 4.82
CA ARG A 799 68.36 -20.39 5.36
C ARG A 799 67.51 -19.95 6.55
N ASN A 800 66.29 -20.41 6.63
CA ASN A 800 65.35 -20.07 7.68
C ASN A 800 65.67 -20.80 9.00
N LEU A 801 66.49 -21.81 8.91
CA LEU A 801 66.94 -22.62 10.08
C LEU A 801 68.03 -21.90 10.88
N GLU A 802 68.79 -20.92 10.32
CA GLU A 802 69.84 -20.19 10.98
C GLU A 802 69.42 -19.27 12.14
N TYR A 803 68.11 -19.04 12.25
CA TYR A 803 67.55 -18.12 13.25
C TYR A 803 66.93 -18.80 14.47
N ALA A 804 66.85 -20.08 14.46
CA ALA A 804 66.53 -20.79 15.69
C ALA A 804 67.77 -20.84 16.52
N ASP A 805 67.66 -20.60 17.81
CA ASP A 805 68.79 -20.67 18.76
C ASP A 805 69.50 -22.00 18.55
N THR A 806 70.72 -21.85 18.13
CA THR A 806 71.47 -22.83 17.38
C THR A 806 71.78 -24.09 18.10
N ASP A 807 71.66 -24.09 19.37
CA ASP A 807 72.21 -25.22 20.11
C ASP A 807 71.11 -26.34 20.25
N ARG A 808 69.94 -26.14 19.70
CA ARG A 808 68.93 -27.07 20.07
C ARG A 808 67.99 -27.63 19.00
N ILE A 809 67.25 -26.87 18.28
CA ILE A 809 66.25 -27.42 17.35
C ILE A 809 65.77 -26.37 16.38
N GLY A 810 66.18 -26.50 15.13
CA GLY A 810 65.71 -25.62 14.08
C GLY A 810 64.19 -25.73 13.83
N PRO A 811 63.57 -24.67 13.24
CA PRO A 811 62.13 -24.70 12.94
C PRO A 811 61.67 -25.93 12.13
N TRP A 812 62.53 -26.45 11.29
CA TRP A 812 62.25 -27.66 10.52
C TRP A 812 62.07 -28.88 11.41
N ARG A 813 62.81 -29.02 12.45
CA ARG A 813 62.67 -30.15 13.34
C ARG A 813 61.30 -30.14 14.01
N PHE A 814 60.82 -29.01 14.43
CA PHE A 814 59.50 -28.87 15.03
C PHE A 814 58.40 -29.20 14.04
N LEU A 815 58.50 -28.67 12.84
CA LEU A 815 57.53 -28.98 11.78
C LEU A 815 57.53 -30.47 11.44
N LEU A 816 58.71 -31.07 11.34
CA LEU A 816 58.79 -32.51 11.09
C LEU A 816 58.38 -33.38 12.28
N GLU A 817 58.67 -32.92 13.51
CA GLU A 817 58.12 -33.57 14.68
C GLU A 817 56.60 -33.52 14.72
N ASP A 818 56.00 -32.39 14.41
CA ASP A 818 54.56 -32.22 14.29
C ASP A 818 53.99 -33.13 13.19
N LEU A 819 54.63 -33.21 12.03
CA LEU A 819 54.17 -34.04 10.93
C LEU A 819 54.34 -35.55 11.20
N THR A 820 55.24 -35.92 12.12
CA THR A 820 55.38 -37.30 12.55
C THR A 820 54.57 -37.68 13.77
N THR A 821 53.94 -36.73 14.43
CA THR A 821 52.95 -36.95 15.46
C THR A 821 51.61 -37.38 14.80
N PRO A 822 50.71 -38.01 15.54
CA PRO A 822 49.38 -38.27 14.98
C PRO A 822 48.66 -37.02 14.46
N LEU A 823 48.90 -35.84 15.00
CA LEU A 823 48.37 -34.59 14.53
C LEU A 823 48.97 -34.17 13.18
N GLY A 824 50.31 -34.23 13.05
CA GLY A 824 51.01 -33.91 11.81
C GLY A 824 50.62 -34.84 10.68
N SER A 825 50.61 -36.15 10.95
CA SER A 825 50.13 -37.14 9.99
C SER A 825 48.70 -36.93 9.58
N TRP A 826 47.86 -36.58 10.54
CA TRP A 826 46.44 -36.28 10.27
C TRP A 826 46.28 -35.01 9.43
N LEU A 827 47.05 -33.97 9.72
CA LEU A 827 47.01 -32.74 8.90
C LEU A 827 47.34 -33.08 7.44
N PHE A 828 48.40 -33.86 7.19
CA PHE A 828 48.79 -34.30 5.85
C PHE A 828 47.74 -35.18 5.17
N LEU A 829 47.19 -36.13 5.84
CA LEU A 829 46.19 -37.05 5.32
C LEU A 829 44.87 -36.34 4.94
N ARG A 830 44.46 -35.42 5.74
CA ARG A 830 43.25 -34.62 5.45
C ARG A 830 43.43 -33.65 4.29
N LEU A 831 44.65 -33.22 4.10
CA LEU A 831 45.00 -32.30 3.04
C LEU A 831 45.21 -32.99 1.68
N ARG A 832 45.10 -34.32 1.65
CA ARG A 832 45.16 -35.14 0.42
C ARG A 832 44.05 -36.19 0.41
N PRO A 833 42.84 -35.83 -0.13
CA PRO A 833 41.68 -36.71 -0.06
C PRO A 833 41.91 -38.09 -0.66
N ASP A 834 42.76 -38.19 -1.65
CA ASP A 834 43.12 -39.43 -2.37
C ASP A 834 44.20 -40.29 -1.67
N ALA A 835 44.87 -39.76 -0.63
CA ALA A 835 45.86 -40.52 0.09
C ALA A 835 45.29 -41.38 1.25
N ALA A 836 44.02 -41.20 1.59
CA ALA A 836 43.37 -41.94 2.66
C ALA A 836 43.03 -43.43 2.35
N GLU A 837 43.14 -43.84 1.08
CA GLU A 837 42.83 -45.21 0.64
C GLU A 837 44.07 -46.07 0.35
N ASP A 838 45.27 -45.52 0.45
CA ASP A 838 46.50 -46.23 0.11
C ASP A 838 47.56 -46.14 1.21
N ASP A 839 47.72 -47.19 2.00
CA ASP A 839 48.74 -47.29 3.07
C ASP A 839 50.17 -47.03 2.57
N GLN A 840 50.43 -47.13 1.24
CA GLN A 840 51.71 -46.78 0.66
C GLN A 840 51.91 -45.29 0.39
N ALA A 841 50.79 -44.50 0.40
CA ALA A 841 50.86 -43.07 0.20
C ALA A 841 51.44 -42.32 1.38
N ASP A 842 51.31 -42.82 2.61
CA ASP A 842 51.93 -42.25 3.80
C ASP A 842 53.44 -42.31 3.75
N GLU A 843 54.07 -43.38 3.24
CA GLU A 843 55.49 -43.48 3.04
C GLU A 843 55.99 -42.52 1.95
N ALA A 844 55.23 -42.39 0.88
CA ALA A 844 55.55 -41.50 -0.22
C ALA A 844 55.42 -40.01 0.17
N LEU A 845 54.51 -39.65 1.00
CA LEU A 845 54.34 -38.26 1.56
C LEU A 845 55.54 -37.83 2.40
N LEU A 846 56.14 -38.75 3.13
CA LEU A 846 57.28 -38.48 3.97
C LEU A 846 58.62 -38.58 3.23
N GLU A 847 58.70 -39.21 2.02
CA GLU A 847 59.94 -39.27 1.23
C GLU A 847 60.48 -37.88 0.84
N GLY A 848 59.63 -36.84 0.84
CA GLY A 848 60.02 -35.47 0.59
C GLY A 848 60.78 -34.80 1.77
N PHE A 849 60.74 -35.36 2.93
CA PHE A 849 61.36 -34.81 4.11
C PHE A 849 62.59 -35.59 4.55
N PRO A 850 63.52 -34.95 5.19
CA PRO A 850 64.66 -35.67 5.79
C PRO A 850 64.17 -36.73 6.74
N ALA A 851 64.72 -37.92 6.60
CA ALA A 851 64.31 -39.02 7.49
C ALA A 851 64.79 -38.77 8.92
N ARG A 852 63.88 -38.88 9.85
CA ARG A 852 64.20 -38.82 11.27
C ARG A 852 64.69 -40.17 11.75
N LYS A 853 65.88 -40.20 12.29
CA LYS A 853 66.41 -41.34 12.96
C LYS A 853 66.97 -40.92 14.33
N ASP A 854 66.48 -41.58 15.37
CA ASP A 854 66.90 -41.30 16.72
C ASP A 854 66.73 -39.86 17.22
N GLY A 855 65.64 -39.19 16.80
CA GLY A 855 65.31 -37.85 17.20
C GLY A 855 66.17 -36.72 16.61
N VAL A 856 66.99 -37.05 15.60
CA VAL A 856 67.89 -36.09 14.93
C VAL A 856 67.64 -36.11 13.42
N ILE A 857 67.38 -34.94 12.84
CA ILE A 857 67.31 -34.79 11.39
C ILE A 857 68.74 -34.89 10.86
N ARG A 858 68.99 -35.93 10.00
CA ARG A 858 70.33 -36.19 9.46
C ARG A 858 70.54 -35.61 8.07
N ASP A 859 69.46 -35.36 7.32
CA ASP A 859 69.62 -34.86 5.98
C ASP A 859 68.56 -33.75 5.73
N LEU A 860 69.00 -32.52 5.56
CA LEU A 860 68.12 -31.40 5.31
C LEU A 860 68.16 -31.07 3.81
N ARG A 861 67.14 -31.49 3.12
CA ARG A 861 66.93 -31.00 1.73
C ARG A 861 65.86 -29.93 1.74
N GLU A 862 65.83 -29.06 0.76
CA GLU A 862 64.74 -28.14 0.55
C GLU A 862 63.48 -28.94 0.19
N PRO A 863 62.41 -28.85 0.96
CA PRO A 863 61.10 -29.42 0.57
C PRO A 863 60.65 -28.80 -0.74
N THR A 864 60.14 -29.64 -1.60
CA THR A 864 59.58 -29.14 -2.87
C THR A 864 58.19 -28.48 -2.65
N LYS A 865 57.75 -27.69 -3.59
CA LYS A 865 56.40 -27.15 -3.55
C LYS A 865 55.34 -28.26 -3.43
N GLU A 866 55.65 -29.43 -3.88
CA GLU A 866 54.77 -30.62 -3.85
C GLU A 866 54.58 -31.16 -2.44
N ASP A 867 55.61 -31.07 -1.62
CA ASP A 867 55.61 -31.64 -0.27
C ASP A 867 54.55 -30.96 0.65
N PHE A 868 54.18 -29.71 0.39
CA PHE A 868 53.16 -28.97 1.15
C PHE A 868 51.93 -28.57 0.33
N GLY A 869 51.86 -29.06 -0.91
CA GLY A 869 50.72 -28.70 -1.79
C GLY A 869 49.36 -29.16 -1.28
N TRP A 870 49.40 -30.08 -0.35
CA TRP A 870 48.19 -30.74 0.19
C TRP A 870 47.60 -30.00 1.41
N ILE A 871 48.36 -29.16 2.07
CA ILE A 871 47.94 -28.45 3.28
C ILE A 871 46.69 -27.60 2.99
N MET A 872 46.48 -27.32 1.74
CA MET A 872 45.48 -26.33 1.34
C MET A 872 44.18 -26.93 0.80
N THR A 873 44.05 -28.26 0.71
CA THR A 873 42.86 -28.90 0.18
C THR A 873 41.75 -29.17 1.16
N SER A 874 41.97 -28.96 2.44
CA SER A 874 40.95 -29.13 3.52
C SER A 874 40.57 -27.85 4.26
N LEU A 875 41.11 -26.74 3.82
CA LEU A 875 40.77 -25.39 4.30
C LEU A 875 39.94 -24.66 3.24
#